data_3cf22f386c73d03fa02ef47416c159d2
#
_entry.id   3cf22f386c73d03fa02ef47416c159d2
#
_cell.length_a   1.000
_cell.length_b   1.000
_cell.length_c   1.000
_cell.angle_alpha   90.00
_cell.angle_beta   90.00
_cell.angle_gamma   90.00
#
_symmetry.space_group_name_H-M   'P 1'
#
loop_
_entity.id
_entity.type
_entity.pdbx_description
1 polymer ?
#
loop_
_entity_poly.entity_id
_entity_poly.type
_entity_poly.pdbx_seq_one_letter_code
_entity_poly.pdbx_strand_id
1 'polypeptide(L)'
;MRRPLCLIGMVYVVAIIIGMTVPVSEAPVYEYLDRQQVTVAGYVDRKEYRISGEKEVPVITLQDAVILREDQIANLEQILTGSDKVSGSDTAFSFLCYLNQDEMPPMGSYVIVQGKFYSFAHATNPGEFDSAEYYRILKQQGKLMQAECVAVSSGYDGFREGLYQIRDYLSMLIDACYDRQDASVMKAMLLGEKGTLDKDIKSLYQQNGMIHILSLSGLHLSIMGMGLYKLLKKMRIPIAVNIILSIGIMYCYGTMTGMGMSMTRAYIMFALHLFAELVGRTYDMYTALIIAAVILLLQQPLYLRNSGFLFSFGAVCGIGLLLPAVENNLFTKSRIEKLLMSGISVTISMLPVYLCFYYEFPPYSVLLNLIVIPCMTVVLVCGLCSVGLAACILSLGMLPAYPVRFILRLYVWMCEHCMSLPGHAWITGCPKVWQVILFLGIIVALILWEQKIPKLMFWQGILCALCVFCVRLPYGLEITMVDVGQGDCIYLSEDDGARFLIDGGSSDQSDVADYRILPFLKYKGVSHLDAVFVTHPDSDHENGIRAWLQEYEDSGISIGKLILPDIAEECRNEEYREIEGLAIANGVPVHYISAGEKLHGKEVMLTCLNPEQGCQFEDKNAYSIVLYLTYGDFTALFTGDLEGEGERKVLNQIQDSCMLLKVAHHGSRNSTSEEFLEAVQPGIALISAGKDNSYGHPHEELLERLEDAGCSILSTPEYGAITVEVGRKIRVYGYKN
;
A
#
# COMPACT_ATOMS: atom_id res chain seq x y z
N MET A 1 -15.24 -3.97 -37.60
CA MET A 1 -14.80 -4.71 -36.38
C MET A 1 -14.68 -6.19 -36.73
N ARG A 2 -13.42 -6.69 -36.81
CA ARG A 2 -13.15 -8.09 -37.20
C ARG A 2 -12.76 -8.99 -36.00
N ARG A 3 -13.08 -8.55 -34.75
CA ARG A 3 -12.69 -9.26 -33.51
C ARG A 3 -13.92 -9.49 -32.60
N PRO A 4 -14.81 -10.44 -32.94
CA PRO A 4 -16.05 -10.63 -32.17
C PRO A 4 -15.79 -11.06 -30.72
N LEU A 5 -14.76 -11.86 -30.46
CA LEU A 5 -14.40 -12.28 -29.10
C LEU A 5 -13.93 -11.09 -28.23
N CYS A 6 -13.22 -10.11 -28.79
CA CYS A 6 -12.87 -8.90 -28.07
C CYS A 6 -14.11 -8.10 -27.66
N LEU A 7 -15.10 -7.98 -28.56
CA LEU A 7 -16.33 -7.25 -28.23
C LEU A 7 -17.11 -7.93 -27.11
N ILE A 8 -17.29 -9.25 -27.21
CA ILE A 8 -17.99 -10.06 -26.18
C ILE A 8 -17.28 -9.95 -24.83
N GLY A 9 -15.94 -10.09 -24.81
CA GLY A 9 -15.16 -9.97 -23.59
C GLY A 9 -15.21 -8.57 -22.99
N MET A 10 -15.17 -7.51 -23.82
CA MET A 10 -15.35 -6.14 -23.33
C MET A 10 -16.73 -5.90 -22.72
N VAL A 11 -17.78 -6.40 -23.35
CA VAL A 11 -19.14 -6.33 -22.78
C VAL A 11 -19.21 -7.02 -21.43
N TYR A 12 -18.57 -8.20 -21.29
CA TYR A 12 -18.49 -8.91 -20.02
C TYR A 12 -17.75 -8.11 -18.94
N VAL A 13 -16.58 -7.52 -19.26
CA VAL A 13 -15.83 -6.67 -18.32
C VAL A 13 -16.67 -5.46 -17.89
N VAL A 14 -17.34 -4.79 -18.83
CA VAL A 14 -18.24 -3.66 -18.53
C VAL A 14 -19.41 -4.10 -17.65
N ALA A 15 -19.99 -5.26 -17.90
CA ALA A 15 -21.08 -5.80 -17.06
C ALA A 15 -20.61 -6.05 -15.61
N ILE A 16 -19.37 -6.55 -15.42
CA ILE A 16 -18.79 -6.72 -14.09
C ILE A 16 -18.59 -5.34 -13.42
N ILE A 17 -18.03 -4.35 -14.13
CA ILE A 17 -17.83 -3.00 -13.58
C ILE A 17 -19.17 -2.42 -13.11
N ILE A 18 -20.23 -2.54 -13.90
CA ILE A 18 -21.57 -2.09 -13.53
C ILE A 18 -22.10 -2.88 -12.33
N GLY A 19 -21.91 -4.22 -12.31
CA GLY A 19 -22.32 -5.08 -11.21
C GLY A 19 -21.57 -4.76 -9.89
N MET A 20 -20.32 -4.33 -9.97
CA MET A 20 -19.55 -3.91 -8.79
C MET A 20 -19.99 -2.57 -8.19
N THR A 21 -20.76 -1.77 -8.92
CA THR A 21 -21.37 -0.55 -8.38
C THR A 21 -22.63 -0.84 -7.54
N VAL A 22 -23.13 -2.08 -7.59
CA VAL A 22 -24.24 -2.55 -6.75
C VAL A 22 -23.63 -3.18 -5.49
N PRO A 23 -24.11 -2.86 -4.27
CA PRO A 23 -23.63 -3.46 -3.05
C PRO A 23 -23.76 -5.01 -3.14
N VAL A 24 -22.63 -5.70 -3.14
CA VAL A 24 -22.62 -7.16 -3.01
C VAL A 24 -22.80 -7.46 -1.53
N SER A 25 -23.74 -8.35 -1.20
CA SER A 25 -23.92 -8.86 0.16
C SER A 25 -22.58 -9.27 0.75
N GLU A 26 -22.21 -8.71 1.88
CA GLU A 26 -20.94 -8.97 2.54
C GLU A 26 -20.90 -10.42 3.00
N ALA A 27 -19.76 -11.09 2.76
CA ALA A 27 -19.50 -12.39 3.36
C ALA A 27 -19.45 -12.23 4.89
N PRO A 28 -19.87 -13.24 5.69
CA PRO A 28 -19.85 -13.12 7.13
C PRO A 28 -18.41 -12.81 7.60
N VAL A 29 -18.25 -11.66 8.21
CA VAL A 29 -16.99 -11.24 8.78
C VAL A 29 -16.86 -11.91 10.14
N TYR A 30 -15.76 -12.64 10.36
CA TYR A 30 -15.49 -13.29 11.64
C TYR A 30 -14.88 -12.32 12.67
N GLU A 31 -15.24 -11.04 12.63
CA GLU A 31 -14.73 -10.03 13.57
C GLU A 31 -15.00 -10.39 15.04
N TYR A 32 -16.12 -11.06 15.31
CA TYR A 32 -16.45 -11.53 16.66
C TYR A 32 -15.47 -12.57 17.21
N LEU A 33 -14.63 -13.19 16.38
CA LEU A 33 -13.58 -14.13 16.77
C LEU A 33 -12.21 -13.47 16.93
N ASP A 34 -12.11 -12.17 16.66
CA ASP A 34 -10.82 -11.48 16.71
C ASP A 34 -10.15 -11.65 18.06
N ARG A 35 -8.86 -11.94 18.05
CA ARG A 35 -8.01 -12.24 19.23
C ARG A 35 -8.42 -13.48 20.04
N GLN A 36 -9.37 -14.30 19.57
CA GLN A 36 -9.75 -15.56 20.23
C GLN A 36 -8.93 -16.74 19.70
N GLN A 37 -8.80 -17.77 20.54
CA GLN A 37 -8.22 -19.03 20.13
C GLN A 37 -9.22 -19.82 19.30
N VAL A 38 -8.86 -20.15 18.07
CA VAL A 38 -9.72 -20.90 17.16
C VAL A 38 -9.02 -22.14 16.61
N THR A 39 -9.79 -23.14 16.24
CA THR A 39 -9.32 -24.33 15.54
C THR A 39 -9.90 -24.33 14.13
N VAL A 40 -9.02 -24.42 13.12
CA VAL A 40 -9.37 -24.38 11.71
C VAL A 40 -8.92 -25.67 11.05
N ALA A 41 -9.77 -26.29 10.23
CA ALA A 41 -9.43 -27.43 9.41
C ALA A 41 -9.51 -27.07 7.93
N GLY A 42 -8.54 -27.50 7.12
CA GLY A 42 -8.49 -27.19 5.70
C GLY A 42 -7.33 -27.86 4.96
N TYR A 43 -7.25 -27.67 3.65
CA TYR A 43 -6.18 -28.21 2.83
C TYR A 43 -5.01 -27.24 2.70
N VAL A 44 -3.77 -27.72 2.81
CA VAL A 44 -2.56 -26.90 2.61
C VAL A 44 -2.43 -26.56 1.12
N ASP A 45 -2.66 -25.29 0.79
CA ASP A 45 -2.58 -24.79 -0.58
C ASP A 45 -1.22 -24.14 -0.90
N ARG A 46 -0.61 -23.46 0.05
CA ARG A 46 0.70 -22.79 -0.12
C ARG A 46 1.52 -22.90 1.14
N LYS A 47 2.85 -23.03 0.95
CA LYS A 47 3.87 -22.95 2.01
C LYS A 47 4.87 -21.87 1.63
N GLU A 48 5.20 -21.00 2.57
CA GLU A 48 6.20 -19.95 2.38
C GLU A 48 6.84 -19.55 3.72
N TYR A 49 8.01 -18.93 3.67
CA TYR A 49 8.60 -18.27 4.83
C TYR A 49 8.33 -16.77 4.73
N ARG A 50 8.03 -16.13 5.86
CA ARG A 50 7.86 -14.68 5.96
C ARG A 50 8.70 -14.12 7.09
N ILE A 51 9.23 -12.92 6.90
CA ILE A 51 9.91 -12.18 7.96
C ILE A 51 8.86 -11.62 8.91
N SER A 52 8.97 -11.96 10.20
CA SER A 52 8.18 -11.39 11.29
C SER A 52 9.14 -10.89 12.38
N GLY A 53 9.31 -9.57 12.45
CA GLY A 53 10.42 -8.97 13.19
C GLY A 53 11.77 -9.34 12.55
N GLU A 54 12.69 -9.92 13.34
CA GLU A 54 14.02 -10.36 12.87
C GLU A 54 14.07 -11.83 12.44
N LYS A 55 12.97 -12.58 12.58
CA LYS A 55 12.93 -14.04 12.36
C LYS A 55 12.13 -14.39 11.11
N GLU A 56 12.58 -15.43 10.41
CA GLU A 56 11.80 -16.11 9.41
C GLU A 56 10.82 -17.08 10.08
N VAL A 57 9.53 -16.93 9.78
CA VAL A 57 8.44 -17.74 10.32
C VAL A 57 7.79 -18.53 9.20
N PRO A 58 7.60 -19.86 9.36
CA PRO A 58 6.88 -20.65 8.38
C PRO A 58 5.39 -20.28 8.37
N VAL A 59 4.86 -20.07 7.17
CA VAL A 59 3.47 -19.70 6.95
C VAL A 59 2.83 -20.65 5.96
N ILE A 60 1.69 -21.20 6.33
CA ILE A 60 0.87 -22.01 5.42
C ILE A 60 -0.43 -21.27 5.09
N THR A 61 -0.89 -21.42 3.87
CA THR A 61 -2.23 -20.99 3.47
C THR A 61 -3.13 -22.21 3.41
N LEU A 62 -4.22 -22.18 4.15
CA LEU A 62 -5.27 -23.21 4.08
C LEU A 62 -6.33 -22.78 3.10
N GLN A 63 -6.74 -23.71 2.22
CA GLN A 63 -7.84 -23.57 1.30
C GLN A 63 -9.00 -24.49 1.72
N ASP A 64 -10.22 -24.12 1.32
CA ASP A 64 -11.44 -24.85 1.69
C ASP A 64 -11.55 -25.10 3.19
N ALA A 65 -11.15 -24.06 3.94
CA ALA A 65 -10.98 -24.15 5.38
C ALA A 65 -12.27 -23.78 6.11
N VAL A 66 -12.49 -24.46 7.25
CA VAL A 66 -13.66 -24.30 8.10
C VAL A 66 -13.20 -24.13 9.55
N ILE A 67 -13.82 -23.21 10.28
CA ILE A 67 -13.61 -23.07 11.73
C ILE A 67 -14.43 -24.15 12.43
N LEU A 68 -13.75 -24.97 13.23
CA LEU A 68 -14.36 -26.06 13.98
C LEU A 68 -15.01 -25.57 15.26
N ARG A 69 -16.18 -26.12 15.58
CA ARG A 69 -16.85 -25.91 16.88
C ARG A 69 -16.29 -26.85 17.94
N GLU A 70 -16.49 -26.55 19.21
CA GLU A 70 -15.99 -27.35 20.34
C GLU A 70 -16.44 -28.81 20.29
N ASP A 71 -17.68 -29.08 19.87
CA ASP A 71 -18.23 -30.44 19.70
C ASP A 71 -17.55 -31.24 18.58
N GLN A 72 -17.05 -30.57 17.56
CA GLN A 72 -16.30 -31.15 16.45
C GLN A 72 -14.85 -31.44 16.82
N ILE A 73 -14.23 -30.62 17.67
CA ILE A 73 -12.86 -30.81 18.15
C ILE A 73 -12.71 -32.11 18.91
N ALA A 74 -13.77 -32.59 19.58
CA ALA A 74 -13.76 -33.87 20.29
C ALA A 74 -13.59 -35.11 19.41
N ASN A 75 -13.83 -34.99 18.09
CA ASN A 75 -13.85 -36.11 17.13
C ASN A 75 -12.83 -35.92 15.97
N LEU A 76 -11.62 -35.41 16.26
CA LEU A 76 -10.58 -35.07 15.28
C LEU A 76 -10.19 -36.22 14.34
N GLU A 77 -10.14 -37.49 14.83
CA GLU A 77 -9.78 -38.64 14.00
C GLU A 77 -10.84 -38.93 12.89
N GLN A 78 -12.11 -38.68 13.18
CA GLN A 78 -13.18 -38.89 12.19
C GLN A 78 -13.15 -37.81 11.09
N ILE A 79 -12.80 -36.57 11.47
CA ILE A 79 -12.63 -35.46 10.55
C ILE A 79 -11.43 -35.71 9.60
N LEU A 80 -10.33 -36.22 10.12
CA LEU A 80 -9.12 -36.55 9.34
C LEU A 80 -9.31 -37.72 8.37
N THR A 81 -10.14 -38.73 8.73
CA THR A 81 -10.38 -39.90 7.92
C THR A 81 -11.44 -39.71 6.82
N GLY A 82 -12.07 -38.52 6.79
CA GLY A 82 -12.97 -38.12 5.71
C GLY A 82 -14.38 -38.77 5.76
N SER A 83 -14.73 -39.45 6.87
CA SER A 83 -16.09 -39.96 7.06
C SER A 83 -17.12 -38.88 7.34
N ASP A 84 -16.65 -37.76 7.92
CA ASP A 84 -17.45 -36.55 8.08
C ASP A 84 -16.67 -35.35 7.49
N LYS A 85 -16.63 -35.24 6.15
CA LYS A 85 -16.29 -33.95 5.55
C LYS A 85 -17.27 -32.95 6.13
N VAL A 86 -16.78 -32.05 6.95
CA VAL A 86 -17.59 -30.95 7.47
C VAL A 86 -18.03 -30.13 6.26
N SER A 87 -19.17 -30.51 5.70
CA SER A 87 -19.86 -29.70 4.70
C SER A 87 -20.48 -28.50 5.43
N GLY A 88 -19.59 -27.58 5.81
CA GLY A 88 -20.00 -26.24 6.25
C GLY A 88 -20.47 -25.48 5.03
N SER A 89 -21.62 -24.87 5.18
CA SER A 89 -22.29 -23.96 4.25
C SER A 89 -21.39 -23.29 3.20
N ASP A 90 -21.75 -23.46 1.98
CA ASP A 90 -21.58 -22.76 0.68
C ASP A 90 -20.42 -21.79 0.39
N THR A 91 -19.45 -21.54 1.28
CA THR A 91 -18.30 -20.67 1.01
C THR A 91 -17.01 -21.27 1.56
N ALA A 92 -16.19 -21.84 0.70
CA ALA A 92 -14.83 -22.27 1.01
C ALA A 92 -13.92 -21.05 1.18
N PHE A 93 -13.36 -20.87 2.36
CA PHE A 93 -12.48 -19.75 2.71
C PHE A 93 -11.03 -20.20 2.80
N SER A 94 -10.10 -19.22 2.70
CA SER A 94 -8.68 -19.45 2.94
C SER A 94 -8.23 -18.69 4.19
N PHE A 95 -7.29 -19.30 4.94
CA PHE A 95 -6.67 -18.69 6.11
C PHE A 95 -5.15 -18.73 6.01
N LEU A 96 -4.51 -17.67 6.52
CA LEU A 96 -3.06 -17.62 6.67
C LEU A 96 -2.69 -18.10 8.09
N CYS A 97 -1.86 -19.13 8.21
CA CYS A 97 -1.44 -19.67 9.50
C CYS A 97 0.07 -19.48 9.69
N TYR A 98 0.47 -18.64 10.65
CA TYR A 98 1.84 -18.41 11.07
C TYR A 98 2.20 -19.46 12.11
N LEU A 99 3.01 -20.46 11.73
CA LEU A 99 3.30 -21.62 12.55
C LEU A 99 4.39 -21.33 13.58
N ASN A 100 4.23 -21.89 14.78
CA ASN A 100 5.26 -21.88 15.82
C ASN A 100 6.28 -23.02 15.67
N GLN A 101 6.05 -23.94 14.74
CA GLN A 101 6.88 -25.12 14.49
C GLN A 101 7.61 -24.97 13.16
N ASP A 102 8.84 -25.47 13.06
CA ASP A 102 9.65 -25.36 11.86
C ASP A 102 9.17 -26.27 10.73
N GLU A 103 8.56 -27.43 11.05
CA GLU A 103 8.06 -28.37 10.06
C GLU A 103 6.69 -27.95 9.52
N MET A 104 6.62 -27.76 8.21
CA MET A 104 5.37 -27.48 7.51
C MET A 104 4.75 -28.77 6.97
N PRO A 105 3.43 -28.97 7.15
CA PRO A 105 2.73 -30.15 6.61
C PRO A 105 2.82 -30.21 5.08
N PRO A 106 2.72 -31.39 4.46
CA PRO A 106 2.81 -31.56 3.01
C PRO A 106 1.71 -30.80 2.25
N MET A 107 2.02 -30.37 1.03
CA MET A 107 1.05 -29.71 0.14
C MET A 107 -0.15 -30.60 -0.17
N GLY A 108 -1.36 -30.04 -0.07
CA GLY A 108 -2.61 -30.76 -0.33
C GLY A 108 -3.03 -31.69 0.80
N SER A 109 -2.27 -31.83 1.92
CA SER A 109 -2.73 -32.55 3.08
C SER A 109 -3.87 -31.79 3.78
N TYR A 110 -4.83 -32.52 4.32
CA TYR A 110 -5.86 -31.96 5.19
C TYR A 110 -5.29 -31.83 6.60
N VAL A 111 -5.33 -30.63 7.15
CA VAL A 111 -4.70 -30.33 8.43
C VAL A 111 -5.69 -29.65 9.37
N ILE A 112 -5.47 -29.84 10.66
CA ILE A 112 -6.18 -29.14 11.73
C ILE A 112 -5.15 -28.27 12.43
N VAL A 113 -5.39 -26.96 12.44
CA VAL A 113 -4.50 -25.95 12.97
C VAL A 113 -5.23 -25.17 14.06
N GLN A 114 -4.60 -25.00 15.22
CA GLN A 114 -5.09 -24.19 16.31
C GLN A 114 -4.21 -22.97 16.48
N GLY A 115 -4.81 -21.78 16.62
CA GLY A 115 -4.07 -20.54 16.77
C GLY A 115 -4.95 -19.37 17.15
N LYS A 116 -4.35 -18.25 17.47
CA LYS A 116 -5.05 -17.01 17.77
C LYS A 116 -5.47 -16.33 16.48
N PHE A 117 -6.77 -16.15 16.30
CA PHE A 117 -7.34 -15.54 15.10
C PHE A 117 -7.18 -14.02 15.13
N TYR A 118 -6.85 -13.46 13.98
CA TYR A 118 -6.87 -12.03 13.74
C TYR A 118 -7.57 -11.74 12.41
N SER A 119 -8.55 -10.87 12.46
CA SER A 119 -9.18 -10.30 11.27
C SER A 119 -8.21 -9.36 10.54
N PHE A 120 -8.44 -9.16 9.25
CA PHE A 120 -7.71 -8.13 8.50
C PHE A 120 -8.39 -6.78 8.73
N ALA A 121 -7.61 -5.78 9.10
CA ALA A 121 -8.13 -4.45 9.39
C ALA A 121 -8.57 -3.73 8.11
N HIS A 122 -9.70 -3.04 8.18
CA HIS A 122 -10.10 -2.05 7.19
C HIS A 122 -9.29 -0.75 7.37
N ALA A 123 -9.07 -0.04 6.28
CA ALA A 123 -8.51 1.29 6.35
C ALA A 123 -9.42 2.21 7.16
N THR A 124 -8.81 3.04 7.99
CA THR A 124 -9.50 4.04 8.79
C THR A 124 -9.22 5.47 8.33
N ASN A 125 -8.25 5.62 7.42
CA ASN A 125 -7.86 6.89 6.84
C ASN A 125 -7.88 6.88 5.31
N PRO A 126 -8.16 8.01 4.67
CA PRO A 126 -7.88 8.17 3.24
C PRO A 126 -6.40 7.91 2.94
N GLY A 127 -6.11 7.08 1.94
CA GLY A 127 -4.73 6.77 1.54
C GLY A 127 -4.11 5.58 2.27
N GLU A 128 -4.65 5.14 3.37
CA GLU A 128 -4.23 3.94 4.10
C GLU A 128 -4.47 2.66 3.29
N PHE A 129 -3.60 1.68 3.45
CA PHE A 129 -3.75 0.38 2.81
C PHE A 129 -4.86 -0.45 3.47
N ASP A 130 -5.96 -0.71 2.75
CA ASP A 130 -7.05 -1.56 3.22
C ASP A 130 -6.66 -3.05 3.11
N SER A 131 -6.20 -3.60 4.23
CA SER A 131 -5.81 -5.01 4.32
C SER A 131 -7.01 -5.94 4.14
N ALA A 132 -8.17 -5.59 4.68
CA ALA A 132 -9.39 -6.41 4.58
C ALA A 132 -9.84 -6.53 3.11
N GLU A 133 -9.90 -5.42 2.37
CA GLU A 133 -10.27 -5.44 0.95
C GLU A 133 -9.20 -6.19 0.12
N TYR A 134 -7.91 -5.98 0.38
CA TYR A 134 -6.84 -6.68 -0.32
C TYR A 134 -6.91 -8.19 -0.16
N TYR A 135 -7.04 -8.68 1.08
CA TYR A 135 -7.13 -10.11 1.35
C TYR A 135 -8.47 -10.72 0.95
N ARG A 136 -9.57 -9.94 0.97
CA ARG A 136 -10.87 -10.34 0.42
C ARG A 136 -10.77 -10.60 -1.09
N ILE A 137 -10.06 -9.76 -1.86
CA ILE A 137 -9.79 -10.00 -3.28
C ILE A 137 -9.06 -11.34 -3.48
N LEU A 138 -8.17 -11.70 -2.56
CA LEU A 138 -7.43 -12.98 -2.56
C LEU A 138 -8.22 -14.14 -1.94
N LYS A 139 -9.49 -13.95 -1.55
CA LYS A 139 -10.35 -14.91 -0.86
C LYS A 139 -9.81 -15.38 0.49
N GLN A 140 -9.02 -14.57 1.17
CA GLN A 140 -8.49 -14.85 2.51
C GLN A 140 -9.31 -14.10 3.56
N GLN A 141 -9.74 -14.81 4.60
CA GLN A 141 -10.67 -14.28 5.60
C GLN A 141 -10.00 -13.81 6.90
N GLY A 142 -8.81 -14.29 7.17
CA GLY A 142 -8.08 -13.92 8.39
C GLY A 142 -6.74 -14.63 8.50
N LYS A 143 -6.04 -14.35 9.57
CA LYS A 143 -4.75 -14.96 9.91
C LYS A 143 -4.80 -15.59 11.30
N LEU A 144 -4.15 -16.75 11.43
CA LEU A 144 -3.87 -17.38 12.71
C LEU A 144 -2.43 -17.09 13.09
N MET A 145 -2.24 -16.46 14.23
CA MET A 145 -0.92 -16.22 14.80
C MET A 145 -0.61 -17.28 15.87
N GLN A 146 0.68 -17.57 16.07
CA GLN A 146 1.14 -18.60 17.01
C GLN A 146 0.44 -19.93 16.76
N ALA A 147 0.32 -20.31 15.50
CA ALA A 147 -0.46 -21.45 15.10
C ALA A 147 0.31 -22.76 15.29
N GLU A 148 -0.38 -23.80 15.76
CA GLU A 148 0.15 -25.15 15.93
C GLU A 148 -0.65 -26.13 15.08
N CYS A 149 0.06 -27.02 14.39
CA CYS A 149 -0.56 -28.07 13.60
C CYS A 149 -0.89 -29.25 14.53
N VAL A 150 -2.16 -29.37 14.93
CA VAL A 150 -2.62 -30.37 15.89
C VAL A 150 -2.70 -31.75 15.24
N ALA A 151 -3.09 -31.80 13.96
CA ALA A 151 -3.25 -33.07 13.25
C ALA A 151 -3.05 -32.88 11.74
N VAL A 152 -2.49 -33.89 11.08
CA VAL A 152 -2.19 -33.93 9.65
C VAL A 152 -2.69 -35.25 9.07
N SER A 153 -3.44 -35.18 7.97
CA SER A 153 -3.87 -36.39 7.23
C SER A 153 -2.68 -37.07 6.52
N SER A 154 -2.76 -38.37 6.33
CA SER A 154 -1.75 -39.14 5.60
C SER A 154 -1.80 -38.89 4.08
N GLY A 155 -2.92 -38.39 3.56
CA GLY A 155 -3.10 -38.08 2.15
C GLY A 155 -2.56 -36.68 1.82
N TYR A 156 -1.79 -36.56 0.74
CA TYR A 156 -1.24 -35.28 0.25
C TYR A 156 -1.07 -35.28 -1.28
N ASP A 157 -0.89 -34.11 -1.87
CA ASP A 157 -0.61 -33.96 -3.31
C ASP A 157 0.89 -34.11 -3.59
N GLY A 158 1.31 -35.32 -3.95
CA GLY A 158 2.72 -35.63 -4.21
C GLY A 158 3.32 -34.81 -5.36
N PHE A 159 2.53 -34.39 -6.36
CA PHE A 159 3.02 -33.55 -7.45
C PHE A 159 3.34 -32.13 -6.95
N ARG A 160 2.41 -31.50 -6.22
CA ARG A 160 2.62 -30.15 -5.67
C ARG A 160 3.70 -30.13 -4.60
N GLU A 161 3.75 -31.18 -3.76
CA GLU A 161 4.81 -31.32 -2.76
C GLU A 161 6.20 -31.48 -3.41
N GLY A 162 6.31 -32.29 -4.47
CA GLY A 162 7.57 -32.42 -5.23
C GLY A 162 8.02 -31.10 -5.86
N LEU A 163 7.10 -30.31 -6.40
CA LEU A 163 7.41 -28.97 -6.90
C LEU A 163 7.84 -28.01 -5.80
N TYR A 164 7.24 -28.09 -4.62
CA TYR A 164 7.65 -27.33 -3.46
C TYR A 164 9.07 -27.70 -3.02
N GLN A 165 9.39 -28.97 -2.91
CA GLN A 165 10.73 -29.45 -2.54
C GLN A 165 11.80 -29.00 -3.56
N ILE A 166 11.45 -29.01 -4.87
CA ILE A 166 12.35 -28.45 -5.90
C ILE A 166 12.56 -26.95 -5.65
N ARG A 167 11.48 -26.19 -5.37
CA ARG A 167 11.59 -24.76 -5.09
C ARG A 167 12.47 -24.48 -3.89
N ASP A 168 12.27 -25.22 -2.80
CA ASP A 168 13.05 -25.09 -1.56
C ASP A 168 14.54 -25.38 -1.80
N TYR A 169 14.84 -26.47 -2.54
CA TYR A 169 16.20 -26.79 -2.94
C TYR A 169 16.84 -25.69 -3.80
N LEU A 170 16.10 -25.12 -4.75
CA LEU A 170 16.60 -24.00 -5.57
C LEU A 170 16.80 -22.74 -4.73
N SER A 171 15.95 -22.50 -3.72
CA SER A 171 16.08 -21.41 -2.75
C SER A 171 17.41 -21.53 -1.97
N MET A 172 17.71 -22.73 -1.44
CA MET A 172 18.99 -23.00 -0.78
C MET A 172 20.21 -22.77 -1.70
N LEU A 173 20.12 -23.14 -2.97
CA LEU A 173 21.21 -22.89 -3.93
C LEU A 173 21.42 -21.41 -4.19
N ILE A 174 20.34 -20.61 -4.21
CA ILE A 174 20.42 -19.15 -4.34
C ILE A 174 21.13 -18.58 -3.11
N ASP A 175 20.77 -18.99 -1.88
CA ASP A 175 21.45 -18.55 -0.66
C ASP A 175 22.94 -18.89 -0.64
N ALA A 176 23.31 -20.03 -1.22
CA ALA A 176 24.70 -20.42 -1.32
C ALA A 176 25.50 -19.64 -2.39
N CYS A 177 24.84 -19.09 -3.42
CA CYS A 177 25.48 -18.37 -4.52
C CYS A 177 25.50 -16.85 -4.35
N TYR A 178 24.59 -16.29 -3.56
CA TYR A 178 24.37 -14.84 -3.39
C TYR A 178 24.47 -14.43 -1.94
N ASP A 179 24.77 -13.16 -1.65
CA ASP A 179 24.62 -12.60 -0.31
C ASP A 179 23.13 -12.42 0.05
N ARG A 180 22.84 -12.19 1.33
CA ARG A 180 21.46 -12.16 1.87
C ARG A 180 20.54 -11.22 1.07
N GLN A 181 21.02 -10.02 0.74
CA GLN A 181 20.25 -9.01 0.03
C GLN A 181 19.97 -9.41 -1.41
N ASP A 182 21.03 -9.76 -2.17
CA ASP A 182 20.91 -10.21 -3.56
C ASP A 182 20.11 -11.52 -3.66
N ALA A 183 20.26 -12.44 -2.69
CA ALA A 183 19.51 -13.68 -2.62
C ALA A 183 18.01 -13.43 -2.47
N SER A 184 17.58 -12.49 -1.61
CA SER A 184 16.18 -12.15 -1.43
C SER A 184 15.53 -11.64 -2.72
N VAL A 185 16.24 -10.80 -3.48
CA VAL A 185 15.81 -10.31 -4.79
C VAL A 185 15.73 -11.45 -5.81
N MET A 186 16.75 -12.32 -5.86
CA MET A 186 16.78 -13.44 -6.79
C MET A 186 15.72 -14.49 -6.51
N LYS A 187 15.42 -14.79 -5.23
CA LYS A 187 14.29 -15.65 -4.81
C LYS A 187 12.95 -15.05 -5.26
N ALA A 188 12.74 -13.74 -5.07
CA ALA A 188 11.55 -13.06 -5.55
C ALA A 188 11.40 -13.12 -7.07
N MET A 189 12.51 -12.93 -7.82
CA MET A 189 12.53 -12.91 -9.28
C MET A 189 12.40 -14.30 -9.92
N LEU A 190 13.05 -15.32 -9.38
CA LEU A 190 13.10 -16.66 -9.98
C LEU A 190 12.08 -17.63 -9.38
N LEU A 191 11.82 -17.55 -8.08
CA LEU A 191 10.98 -18.50 -7.36
C LEU A 191 9.64 -17.90 -6.89
N GLY A 192 9.45 -16.58 -7.04
CA GLY A 192 8.25 -15.90 -6.58
C GLY A 192 8.14 -15.75 -5.05
N GLU A 193 9.24 -16.00 -4.33
CA GLU A 193 9.30 -15.87 -2.87
C GLU A 193 9.49 -14.41 -2.47
N LYS A 194 8.43 -13.79 -1.98
CA LYS A 194 8.42 -12.38 -1.55
C LYS A 194 8.43 -12.21 -0.04
N GLY A 195 8.18 -13.28 0.70
CA GLY A 195 8.05 -13.25 2.15
C GLY A 195 9.37 -12.96 2.87
N THR A 196 10.50 -13.31 2.26
CA THR A 196 11.86 -13.09 2.77
C THR A 196 12.55 -11.87 2.16
N LEU A 197 11.81 -11.07 1.36
CA LEU A 197 12.36 -9.89 0.71
C LEU A 197 12.66 -8.81 1.75
N ASP A 198 13.85 -8.24 1.65
CA ASP A 198 14.30 -7.10 2.45
C ASP A 198 13.34 -5.90 2.29
N LYS A 199 12.91 -5.30 3.42
CA LYS A 199 11.93 -4.20 3.41
C LYS A 199 12.49 -2.94 2.75
N ASP A 200 13.76 -2.63 2.99
CA ASP A 200 14.40 -1.41 2.48
C ASP A 200 14.56 -1.50 0.96
N ILE A 201 14.99 -2.65 0.44
CA ILE A 201 15.06 -2.90 -1.01
C ILE A 201 13.68 -2.85 -1.65
N LYS A 202 12.66 -3.40 -0.99
CA LYS A 202 11.29 -3.34 -1.52
C LYS A 202 10.79 -1.90 -1.58
N SER A 203 11.01 -1.11 -0.53
CA SER A 203 10.65 0.31 -0.46
C SER A 203 11.39 1.10 -1.53
N LEU A 204 12.71 0.97 -1.61
CA LEU A 204 13.56 1.64 -2.59
C LEU A 204 13.11 1.37 -4.04
N TYR A 205 12.80 0.11 -4.38
CA TYR A 205 12.32 -0.24 -5.72
C TYR A 205 10.90 0.26 -5.98
N GLN A 206 10.05 0.31 -4.96
CA GLN A 206 8.69 0.84 -5.07
C GLN A 206 8.71 2.34 -5.34
N GLN A 207 9.45 3.12 -4.56
CA GLN A 207 9.59 4.56 -4.70
C GLN A 207 10.19 4.97 -6.06
N ASN A 208 11.05 4.13 -6.63
CA ASN A 208 11.64 4.34 -7.95
C ASN A 208 10.83 3.73 -9.12
N GLY A 209 9.62 3.18 -8.87
CA GLY A 209 8.77 2.58 -9.90
C GLY A 209 9.32 1.28 -10.50
N MET A 210 10.20 0.58 -9.78
CA MET A 210 10.86 -0.66 -10.20
C MET A 210 10.28 -1.92 -9.53
N ILE A 211 9.24 -1.81 -8.71
CA ILE A 211 8.62 -2.94 -7.99
C ILE A 211 8.23 -4.12 -8.90
N HIS A 212 7.98 -3.86 -10.18
CA HIS A 212 7.63 -4.87 -11.16
C HIS A 212 8.76 -5.90 -11.42
N ILE A 213 10.02 -5.57 -11.10
CA ILE A 213 11.16 -6.48 -11.19
C ILE A 213 11.03 -7.64 -10.20
N LEU A 214 10.51 -7.34 -9.00
CA LEU A 214 10.30 -8.30 -7.91
C LEU A 214 9.07 -9.19 -8.13
N SER A 215 8.35 -9.00 -9.23
CA SER A 215 7.19 -9.80 -9.57
C SER A 215 7.46 -10.68 -10.79
N LEU A 216 7.00 -11.92 -10.74
CA LEU A 216 7.00 -12.78 -11.91
C LEU A 216 6.10 -12.17 -12.99
N SER A 217 6.72 -11.63 -14.02
CA SER A 217 6.05 -10.87 -15.08
C SER A 217 5.93 -11.68 -16.38
N GLY A 218 5.14 -11.13 -17.32
CA GLY A 218 5.06 -11.67 -18.68
C GLY A 218 6.42 -11.74 -19.40
N LEU A 219 7.37 -10.86 -19.03
CA LEU A 219 8.74 -10.87 -19.56
C LEU A 219 9.49 -12.13 -19.10
N HIS A 220 9.39 -12.50 -17.81
CA HIS A 220 9.99 -13.72 -17.26
C HIS A 220 9.47 -14.95 -18.02
N LEU A 221 8.16 -15.08 -18.13
CA LEU A 221 7.56 -16.21 -18.86
C LEU A 221 7.94 -16.21 -20.34
N SER A 222 8.02 -15.04 -20.96
CA SER A 222 8.40 -14.92 -22.37
C SER A 222 9.85 -15.35 -22.59
N ILE A 223 10.79 -14.92 -21.75
CA ILE A 223 12.21 -15.31 -21.86
C ILE A 223 12.35 -16.82 -21.62
N MET A 224 11.79 -17.34 -20.54
CA MET A 224 11.92 -18.74 -20.16
C MET A 224 11.14 -19.65 -21.11
N GLY A 225 9.84 -19.37 -21.32
CA GLY A 225 8.96 -20.23 -22.12
C GLY A 225 9.28 -20.20 -23.60
N MET A 226 9.48 -19.00 -24.20
CA MET A 226 9.88 -18.92 -25.61
C MET A 226 11.34 -19.34 -25.82
N GLY A 227 12.21 -19.11 -24.84
CA GLY A 227 13.56 -19.63 -24.82
C GLY A 227 13.59 -21.16 -24.86
N LEU A 228 12.82 -21.80 -23.98
CA LEU A 228 12.63 -23.26 -23.94
C LEU A 228 12.07 -23.78 -25.27
N TYR A 229 10.98 -23.17 -25.76
CA TYR A 229 10.37 -23.55 -27.03
C TYR A 229 11.36 -23.49 -28.20
N LYS A 230 12.14 -22.41 -28.30
CA LYS A 230 13.17 -22.26 -29.35
C LYS A 230 14.31 -23.25 -29.19
N LEU A 231 14.72 -23.58 -27.96
CA LEU A 231 15.75 -24.58 -27.67
C LEU A 231 15.30 -25.98 -28.12
N LEU A 232 14.09 -26.40 -27.74
CA LEU A 232 13.51 -27.68 -28.14
C LEU A 232 13.31 -27.77 -29.67
N LYS A 233 12.94 -26.65 -30.31
CA LYS A 233 12.85 -26.55 -31.77
C LYS A 233 14.22 -26.72 -32.44
N LYS A 234 15.28 -26.17 -31.87
CA LYS A 234 16.68 -26.35 -32.34
C LYS A 234 17.15 -27.79 -32.18
N MET A 235 16.66 -28.49 -31.16
CA MET A 235 16.90 -29.94 -30.97
C MET A 235 16.09 -30.82 -31.93
N ARG A 236 15.34 -30.22 -32.87
CA ARG A 236 14.50 -30.88 -33.88
C ARG A 236 13.39 -31.73 -33.28
N ILE A 237 12.90 -31.40 -32.11
CA ILE A 237 11.71 -32.07 -31.52
C ILE A 237 10.47 -31.73 -32.36
N PRO A 238 9.61 -32.70 -32.67
CA PRO A 238 8.38 -32.48 -33.44
C PRO A 238 7.54 -31.35 -32.80
N ILE A 239 6.96 -30.50 -33.65
CA ILE A 239 6.29 -29.25 -33.18
C ILE A 239 5.20 -29.49 -32.15
N ALA A 240 4.37 -30.53 -32.32
CA ALA A 240 3.32 -30.86 -31.37
C ALA A 240 3.88 -31.29 -29.99
N VAL A 241 4.95 -32.11 -29.97
CA VAL A 241 5.60 -32.54 -28.75
C VAL A 241 6.30 -31.36 -28.07
N ASN A 242 6.98 -30.52 -28.86
CA ASN A 242 7.64 -29.31 -28.33
C ASN A 242 6.62 -28.37 -27.65
N ILE A 243 5.47 -28.14 -28.26
CA ILE A 243 4.41 -27.31 -27.71
C ILE A 243 3.88 -27.90 -26.39
N ILE A 244 3.56 -29.19 -26.36
CA ILE A 244 3.05 -29.89 -25.16
C ILE A 244 4.11 -29.78 -24.03
N LEU A 245 5.37 -30.06 -24.32
CA LEU A 245 6.46 -29.97 -23.32
C LEU A 245 6.64 -28.54 -22.82
N SER A 246 6.64 -27.55 -23.73
CA SER A 246 6.83 -26.16 -23.34
C SER A 246 5.68 -25.65 -22.45
N ILE A 247 4.44 -25.96 -22.81
CA ILE A 247 3.25 -25.61 -22.01
C ILE A 247 3.29 -26.34 -20.65
N GLY A 248 3.59 -27.63 -20.64
CA GLY A 248 3.66 -28.46 -19.42
C GLY A 248 4.75 -28.00 -18.46
N ILE A 249 5.98 -27.75 -18.94
CA ILE A 249 7.08 -27.26 -18.10
C ILE A 249 6.76 -25.88 -17.54
N MET A 250 6.17 -24.99 -18.34
CA MET A 250 5.78 -23.66 -17.86
C MET A 250 4.60 -23.71 -16.88
N TYR A 251 3.71 -24.70 -17.00
CA TYR A 251 2.69 -24.98 -16.00
C TYR A 251 3.30 -25.43 -14.67
N CYS A 252 4.25 -26.38 -14.70
CA CYS A 252 4.97 -26.81 -13.50
C CYS A 252 5.70 -25.63 -12.84
N TYR A 253 6.39 -24.81 -13.63
CA TYR A 253 7.05 -23.60 -13.12
C TYR A 253 6.04 -22.62 -12.51
N GLY A 254 4.93 -22.34 -13.17
CA GLY A 254 3.89 -21.47 -12.63
C GLY A 254 3.30 -22.00 -11.31
N THR A 255 3.02 -23.30 -11.23
CA THR A 255 2.53 -23.97 -10.01
C THR A 255 3.54 -23.87 -8.88
N MET A 256 4.83 -24.13 -9.17
CA MET A 256 5.94 -24.02 -8.24
C MET A 256 6.06 -22.59 -7.64
N THR A 257 5.85 -21.56 -8.46
CA THR A 257 5.97 -20.16 -8.08
C THR A 257 4.67 -19.52 -7.57
N GLY A 258 3.58 -20.29 -7.52
CA GLY A 258 2.29 -19.90 -6.92
C GLY A 258 1.30 -19.21 -7.85
N MET A 259 1.45 -19.29 -9.19
CA MET A 259 0.46 -18.85 -10.21
C MET A 259 -0.22 -17.49 -9.93
N GLY A 260 0.56 -16.47 -9.57
CA GLY A 260 0.00 -15.12 -9.36
C GLY A 260 -0.69 -14.55 -10.61
N MET A 261 -1.53 -13.52 -10.46
CA MET A 261 -2.37 -12.95 -11.55
C MET A 261 -1.58 -12.60 -12.81
N SER A 262 -0.40 -11.93 -12.66
CA SER A 262 0.45 -11.59 -13.81
C SER A 262 1.04 -12.82 -14.49
N MET A 263 1.39 -13.85 -13.72
CA MET A 263 1.88 -15.12 -14.22
C MET A 263 0.78 -15.89 -14.96
N THR A 264 -0.41 -15.98 -14.37
CA THR A 264 -1.57 -16.67 -14.99
C THR A 264 -1.95 -16.02 -16.32
N ARG A 265 -2.02 -14.66 -16.39
CA ARG A 265 -2.26 -13.95 -17.64
C ARG A 265 -1.19 -14.31 -18.69
N ALA A 266 0.07 -14.22 -18.31
CA ALA A 266 1.18 -14.50 -19.22
C ALA A 266 1.19 -15.95 -19.71
N TYR A 267 0.89 -16.90 -18.82
CA TYR A 267 0.75 -18.32 -19.16
C TYR A 267 -0.39 -18.57 -20.15
N ILE A 268 -1.58 -18.00 -19.94
CA ILE A 268 -2.71 -18.12 -20.85
C ILE A 268 -2.33 -17.56 -22.24
N MET A 269 -1.73 -16.36 -22.28
CA MET A 269 -1.32 -15.75 -23.55
C MET A 269 -0.22 -16.56 -24.25
N PHE A 270 0.74 -17.13 -23.52
CA PHE A 270 1.77 -18.01 -24.03
C PHE A 270 1.18 -19.31 -24.59
N ALA A 271 0.29 -19.96 -23.86
CA ALA A 271 -0.38 -21.18 -24.32
C ALA A 271 -1.21 -20.93 -25.59
N LEU A 272 -1.95 -19.82 -25.67
CA LEU A 272 -2.69 -19.41 -26.85
C LEU A 272 -1.78 -19.09 -28.04
N HIS A 273 -0.58 -18.51 -27.79
CA HIS A 273 0.40 -18.26 -28.84
C HIS A 273 0.91 -19.57 -29.48
N LEU A 274 1.32 -20.52 -28.63
CA LEU A 274 1.78 -21.84 -29.11
C LEU A 274 0.66 -22.66 -29.74
N PHE A 275 -0.57 -22.58 -29.21
CA PHE A 275 -1.71 -23.22 -29.79
C PHE A 275 -2.05 -22.67 -31.19
N ALA A 276 -1.95 -21.35 -31.38
CA ALA A 276 -2.13 -20.71 -32.68
C ALA A 276 -1.13 -21.25 -33.72
N GLU A 277 0.16 -21.41 -33.31
CA GLU A 277 1.21 -22.00 -34.15
C GLU A 277 0.87 -23.47 -34.51
N LEU A 278 0.37 -24.27 -33.55
CA LEU A 278 -0.03 -25.66 -33.77
C LEU A 278 -1.15 -25.79 -34.82
N VAL A 279 -2.14 -24.90 -34.76
CA VAL A 279 -3.32 -24.94 -35.66
C VAL A 279 -3.04 -24.19 -36.97
N GLY A 280 -1.86 -23.59 -37.13
CA GLY A 280 -1.49 -22.79 -38.32
C GLY A 280 -2.27 -21.48 -38.44
N ARG A 281 -2.68 -20.87 -37.33
CA ARG A 281 -3.39 -19.57 -37.28
C ARG A 281 -2.49 -18.48 -36.77
N THR A 282 -2.79 -17.26 -37.18
CA THR A 282 -2.08 -16.07 -36.66
C THR A 282 -2.51 -15.77 -35.23
N TYR A 283 -1.52 -15.56 -34.35
CA TYR A 283 -1.79 -15.12 -32.99
C TYR A 283 -2.24 -13.66 -32.99
N ASP A 284 -3.36 -13.38 -32.31
CA ASP A 284 -3.84 -12.01 -32.06
C ASP A 284 -3.73 -11.68 -30.56
N MET A 285 -2.80 -10.76 -30.24
CA MET A 285 -2.46 -10.39 -28.88
C MET A 285 -3.68 -9.82 -28.11
N TYR A 286 -4.54 -9.04 -28.77
CA TYR A 286 -5.69 -8.44 -28.09
C TYR A 286 -6.77 -9.47 -27.75
N THR A 287 -7.03 -10.40 -28.67
CA THR A 287 -7.96 -11.53 -28.38
C THR A 287 -7.43 -12.38 -27.23
N ALA A 288 -6.14 -12.69 -27.23
CA ALA A 288 -5.52 -13.45 -26.14
C ALA A 288 -5.55 -12.71 -24.79
N LEU A 289 -5.34 -11.40 -24.81
CA LEU A 289 -5.41 -10.56 -23.61
C LEU A 289 -6.82 -10.55 -23.01
N ILE A 290 -7.85 -10.38 -23.85
CA ILE A 290 -9.25 -10.39 -23.40
C ILE A 290 -9.67 -11.76 -22.91
N ILE A 291 -9.27 -12.85 -23.56
CA ILE A 291 -9.52 -14.20 -23.08
C ILE A 291 -8.90 -14.39 -21.68
N ALA A 292 -7.66 -13.97 -21.50
CA ALA A 292 -7.00 -14.04 -20.19
C ALA A 292 -7.75 -13.20 -19.13
N ALA A 293 -8.22 -11.99 -19.48
CA ALA A 293 -9.02 -11.16 -18.59
C ALA A 293 -10.32 -11.85 -18.18
N VAL A 294 -11.06 -12.38 -19.16
CA VAL A 294 -12.34 -13.08 -18.91
C VAL A 294 -12.12 -14.30 -18.00
N ILE A 295 -11.10 -15.12 -18.26
CA ILE A 295 -10.80 -16.30 -17.43
C ILE A 295 -10.51 -15.88 -15.98
N LEU A 296 -9.67 -14.86 -15.77
CA LEU A 296 -9.34 -14.38 -14.42
C LEU A 296 -10.55 -13.76 -13.72
N LEU A 297 -11.35 -12.98 -14.42
CA LEU A 297 -12.55 -12.35 -13.87
C LEU A 297 -13.71 -13.31 -13.61
N LEU A 298 -13.77 -14.44 -14.33
CA LEU A 298 -14.68 -15.55 -14.00
C LEU A 298 -14.28 -16.26 -12.70
N GLN A 299 -12.96 -16.33 -12.40
CA GLN A 299 -12.48 -16.91 -11.14
C GLN A 299 -12.72 -15.97 -9.95
N GLN A 300 -12.50 -14.67 -10.16
CA GLN A 300 -12.66 -13.65 -9.12
C GLN A 300 -12.92 -12.28 -9.75
N PRO A 301 -14.19 -11.81 -9.77
CA PRO A 301 -14.54 -10.50 -10.32
C PRO A 301 -13.82 -9.33 -9.64
N LEU A 302 -13.52 -9.43 -8.33
CA LEU A 302 -12.85 -8.39 -7.55
C LEU A 302 -11.41 -8.11 -8.01
N TYR A 303 -10.82 -8.93 -8.90
CA TYR A 303 -9.50 -8.63 -9.47
C TYR A 303 -9.43 -7.28 -10.20
N LEU A 304 -10.57 -6.72 -10.65
CA LEU A 304 -10.63 -5.36 -11.18
C LEU A 304 -10.24 -4.26 -10.17
N ARG A 305 -10.30 -4.56 -8.87
CA ARG A 305 -9.83 -3.67 -7.80
C ARG A 305 -8.39 -3.94 -7.37
N ASN A 306 -7.72 -4.93 -7.97
CA ASN A 306 -6.35 -5.30 -7.61
C ASN A 306 -5.34 -4.56 -8.48
N SER A 307 -4.38 -3.87 -7.85
CA SER A 307 -3.32 -3.13 -8.53
C SER A 307 -2.50 -4.03 -9.47
N GLY A 308 -2.15 -5.25 -9.05
CA GLY A 308 -1.38 -6.20 -9.85
C GLY A 308 -2.08 -6.62 -11.15
N PHE A 309 -3.41 -6.78 -11.11
CA PHE A 309 -4.22 -7.00 -12.31
C PHE A 309 -4.17 -5.77 -13.23
N LEU A 310 -4.46 -4.59 -12.68
CA LEU A 310 -4.54 -3.35 -13.45
C LEU A 310 -3.20 -2.98 -14.08
N PHE A 311 -2.09 -3.05 -13.34
CA PHE A 311 -0.74 -2.82 -13.88
C PHE A 311 -0.39 -3.82 -14.98
N SER A 312 -0.70 -5.10 -14.77
CA SER A 312 -0.36 -6.15 -15.73
C SER A 312 -1.10 -6.00 -17.06
N PHE A 313 -2.39 -5.68 -17.02
CA PHE A 313 -3.21 -5.45 -18.23
C PHE A 313 -2.94 -4.08 -18.83
N GLY A 314 -2.79 -3.04 -18.03
CA GLY A 314 -2.46 -1.68 -18.46
C GLY A 314 -1.16 -1.60 -19.25
N ALA A 315 -0.11 -2.32 -18.80
CA ALA A 315 1.16 -2.37 -19.53
C ALA A 315 1.01 -2.97 -20.94
N VAL A 316 0.23 -4.04 -21.09
CA VAL A 316 -0.01 -4.65 -22.42
C VAL A 316 -0.86 -3.74 -23.30
N CYS A 317 -1.84 -3.03 -22.73
CA CYS A 317 -2.60 -2.00 -23.44
C CYS A 317 -1.69 -0.85 -23.90
N GLY A 318 -0.75 -0.41 -23.07
CA GLY A 318 0.24 0.61 -23.41
C GLY A 318 1.09 0.21 -24.63
N ILE A 319 1.62 -1.01 -24.62
CA ILE A 319 2.41 -1.54 -25.75
C ILE A 319 1.54 -1.79 -26.99
N GLY A 320 0.33 -2.30 -26.81
CA GLY A 320 -0.51 -2.71 -27.92
C GLY A 320 -1.28 -1.56 -28.57
N LEU A 321 -1.81 -0.63 -27.79
CA LEU A 321 -2.71 0.43 -28.28
C LEU A 321 -2.02 1.78 -28.41
N LEU A 322 -1.30 2.21 -27.36
CA LEU A 322 -0.71 3.54 -27.34
C LEU A 322 0.62 3.62 -28.08
N LEU A 323 1.51 2.64 -27.93
CA LEU A 323 2.83 2.67 -28.58
C LEU A 323 2.76 2.80 -30.10
N PRO A 324 1.89 2.08 -30.85
CA PRO A 324 1.79 2.27 -32.29
C PRO A 324 1.40 3.70 -32.67
N ALA A 325 0.47 4.34 -31.94
CA ALA A 325 0.07 5.72 -32.16
C ALA A 325 1.22 6.70 -31.89
N VAL A 326 1.99 6.45 -30.80
CA VAL A 326 3.19 7.22 -30.47
C VAL A 326 4.27 7.06 -31.55
N GLU A 327 4.57 5.83 -32.01
CA GLU A 327 5.57 5.56 -33.06
C GLU A 327 5.24 6.26 -34.38
N ASN A 328 3.96 6.34 -34.76
CA ASN A 328 3.52 7.04 -35.95
C ASN A 328 3.75 8.56 -35.86
N ASN A 329 3.75 9.10 -34.62
CA ASN A 329 3.94 10.51 -34.33
C ASN A 329 5.37 10.88 -33.89
N LEU A 330 6.36 9.99 -34.04
CA LEU A 330 7.77 10.29 -33.79
C LEU A 330 8.36 11.29 -34.79
N PHE A 331 9.29 12.12 -34.33
CA PHE A 331 9.94 13.12 -35.16
C PHE A 331 11.15 12.54 -35.93
N THR A 332 12.04 11.78 -35.24
CA THR A 332 13.29 11.27 -35.87
C THR A 332 13.23 9.78 -36.17
N LYS A 333 12.37 9.01 -35.54
CA LYS A 333 12.24 7.55 -35.67
C LYS A 333 13.55 6.78 -35.40
N SER A 334 14.46 7.35 -34.58
CA SER A 334 15.68 6.71 -34.17
C SER A 334 15.41 5.49 -33.29
N ARG A 335 16.37 4.56 -33.16
CA ARG A 335 16.23 3.39 -32.28
C ARG A 335 16.08 3.80 -30.80
N ILE A 336 16.84 4.81 -30.37
CA ILE A 336 16.80 5.33 -29.00
C ILE A 336 15.44 5.98 -28.73
N GLU A 337 14.95 6.81 -29.68
CA GLU A 337 13.63 7.44 -29.56
C GLU A 337 12.51 6.39 -29.42
N LYS A 338 12.53 5.34 -30.25
CA LYS A 338 11.55 4.24 -30.16
C LYS A 338 11.62 3.50 -28.83
N LEU A 339 12.81 3.24 -28.30
CA LEU A 339 13.00 2.56 -27.03
C LEU A 339 12.47 3.41 -25.86
N LEU A 340 12.80 4.71 -25.84
CA LEU A 340 12.26 5.67 -24.88
C LEU A 340 10.73 5.75 -24.93
N MET A 341 10.18 5.85 -26.14
CA MET A 341 8.74 5.99 -26.33
C MET A 341 7.97 4.72 -25.97
N SER A 342 8.59 3.55 -26.05
CA SER A 342 7.98 2.31 -25.56
C SER A 342 7.78 2.37 -24.03
N GLY A 343 8.79 2.81 -23.28
CA GLY A 343 8.70 3.03 -21.84
C GLY A 343 7.64 4.09 -21.49
N ILE A 344 7.69 5.23 -22.16
CA ILE A 344 6.73 6.32 -21.96
C ILE A 344 5.29 5.87 -22.24
N SER A 345 5.06 5.09 -23.31
CA SER A 345 3.72 4.58 -23.63
C SER A 345 3.15 3.66 -22.54
N VAL A 346 3.99 2.78 -22.00
CA VAL A 346 3.61 1.93 -20.86
C VAL A 346 3.32 2.78 -19.63
N THR A 347 4.19 3.74 -19.32
CA THR A 347 4.04 4.65 -18.18
C THR A 347 2.73 5.46 -18.27
N ILE A 348 2.45 6.09 -19.41
CA ILE A 348 1.22 6.87 -19.62
C ILE A 348 -0.02 5.98 -19.44
N SER A 349 0.00 4.76 -20.00
CA SER A 349 -1.11 3.82 -19.87
C SER A 349 -1.36 3.38 -18.42
N MET A 350 -0.32 3.30 -17.59
CA MET A 350 -0.41 2.87 -16.18
C MET A 350 -0.56 4.05 -15.20
N LEU A 351 -0.34 5.28 -15.65
CA LEU A 351 -0.33 6.46 -14.77
C LEU A 351 -1.59 6.60 -13.90
N PRO A 352 -2.84 6.43 -14.42
CA PRO A 352 -4.02 6.49 -13.56
C PRO A 352 -3.99 5.46 -12.43
N VAL A 353 -3.49 4.25 -12.72
CA VAL A 353 -3.38 3.17 -11.72
C VAL A 353 -2.33 3.54 -10.67
N TYR A 354 -1.17 4.08 -11.08
CA TYR A 354 -0.16 4.58 -10.15
C TYR A 354 -0.76 5.60 -9.20
N LEU A 355 -1.42 6.63 -9.73
CA LEU A 355 -1.97 7.71 -8.93
C LEU A 355 -3.12 7.27 -8.00
N CYS A 356 -3.90 6.25 -8.39
CA CYS A 356 -4.96 5.71 -7.55
C CYS A 356 -4.46 4.83 -6.38
N PHE A 357 -3.28 4.19 -6.52
CA PHE A 357 -2.77 3.25 -5.52
C PHE A 357 -1.57 3.76 -4.74
N TYR A 358 -0.77 4.66 -5.32
CA TYR A 358 0.43 5.22 -4.68
C TYR A 358 0.36 6.73 -4.48
N TYR A 359 -0.62 7.42 -5.10
CA TYR A 359 -0.87 8.87 -4.98
C TYR A 359 0.27 9.76 -5.48
N GLU A 360 1.35 9.15 -5.94
CA GLU A 360 2.56 9.75 -6.48
C GLU A 360 3.04 8.99 -7.71
N PHE A 361 3.91 9.62 -8.47
CA PHE A 361 4.57 8.97 -9.60
C PHE A 361 6.06 9.35 -9.59
N PRO A 362 7.00 8.37 -9.71
CA PRO A 362 8.43 8.64 -9.80
C PRO A 362 8.85 8.99 -11.26
N PRO A 363 9.10 10.26 -11.60
CA PRO A 363 9.40 10.64 -13.00
C PRO A 363 10.65 9.98 -13.56
N TYR A 364 11.66 9.77 -12.73
CA TYR A 364 12.91 9.13 -13.13
C TYR A 364 12.77 7.63 -13.46
N SER A 365 11.65 7.00 -13.08
CA SER A 365 11.37 5.59 -13.41
C SER A 365 11.44 5.29 -14.90
N VAL A 366 11.08 6.26 -15.77
CA VAL A 366 11.15 6.11 -17.23
C VAL A 366 12.60 5.90 -17.68
N LEU A 367 13.53 6.69 -17.14
CA LEU A 367 14.96 6.60 -17.46
C LEU A 367 15.58 5.35 -16.83
N LEU A 368 15.24 5.05 -15.58
CA LEU A 368 15.68 3.85 -14.89
C LEU A 368 15.27 2.60 -15.66
N ASN A 369 14.03 2.48 -16.06
CA ASN A 369 13.51 1.32 -16.78
C ASN A 369 14.13 1.13 -18.17
N LEU A 370 14.67 2.16 -18.76
CA LEU A 370 15.43 2.07 -20.02
C LEU A 370 16.70 1.20 -19.87
N ILE A 371 17.33 1.25 -18.69
CA ILE A 371 18.54 0.46 -18.37
C ILE A 371 18.13 -0.87 -17.73
N VAL A 372 17.21 -0.81 -16.79
CA VAL A 372 16.80 -1.93 -15.95
C VAL A 372 16.17 -3.07 -16.75
N ILE A 373 15.24 -2.77 -17.68
CA ILE A 373 14.53 -3.80 -18.44
C ILE A 373 15.48 -4.62 -19.35
N PRO A 374 16.41 -4.04 -20.12
CA PRO A 374 17.41 -4.82 -20.86
C PRO A 374 18.34 -5.63 -19.94
N CYS A 375 18.84 -5.04 -18.85
CA CYS A 375 19.71 -5.71 -17.90
C CYS A 375 19.00 -6.85 -17.16
N MET A 376 17.72 -6.74 -16.91
CA MET A 376 16.89 -7.78 -16.29
C MET A 376 16.95 -9.10 -17.09
N THR A 377 17.02 -9.03 -18.43
CA THR A 377 17.18 -10.23 -19.25
C THR A 377 18.50 -10.96 -18.93
N VAL A 378 19.57 -10.20 -18.70
CA VAL A 378 20.88 -10.74 -18.31
C VAL A 378 20.80 -11.37 -16.92
N VAL A 379 20.17 -10.65 -15.97
CA VAL A 379 19.98 -11.13 -14.59
C VAL A 379 19.22 -12.46 -14.59
N LEU A 380 18.12 -12.57 -15.35
CA LEU A 380 17.32 -13.80 -15.43
C LEU A 380 18.10 -14.96 -16.06
N VAL A 381 18.76 -14.73 -17.19
CA VAL A 381 19.51 -15.80 -17.87
C VAL A 381 20.70 -16.24 -17.03
N CYS A 382 21.51 -15.30 -16.52
CA CYS A 382 22.65 -15.62 -15.67
C CYS A 382 22.21 -16.24 -14.33
N GLY A 383 21.12 -15.75 -13.74
CA GLY A 383 20.54 -16.32 -12.51
C GLY A 383 20.10 -17.78 -12.70
N LEU A 384 19.38 -18.09 -13.79
CA LEU A 384 19.02 -19.47 -14.12
C LEU A 384 20.25 -20.36 -14.37
N CYS A 385 21.26 -19.82 -15.09
CA CYS A 385 22.51 -20.54 -15.29
C CYS A 385 23.27 -20.75 -13.96
N SER A 386 23.27 -19.76 -13.08
CA SER A 386 23.87 -19.85 -11.75
C SER A 386 23.28 -21.00 -10.95
N VAL A 387 21.96 -21.01 -10.81
CA VAL A 387 21.24 -22.04 -10.06
C VAL A 387 21.40 -23.43 -10.72
N GLY A 388 21.27 -23.49 -12.05
CA GLY A 388 21.43 -24.75 -12.80
C GLY A 388 22.85 -25.37 -12.68
N LEU A 389 23.89 -24.55 -12.72
CA LEU A 389 25.28 -25.00 -12.53
C LEU A 389 25.56 -25.31 -11.05
N ALA A 390 25.04 -24.53 -10.13
CA ALA A 390 25.16 -24.77 -8.68
C ALA A 390 24.56 -26.12 -8.27
N ALA A 391 23.43 -26.52 -8.90
CA ALA A 391 22.84 -27.83 -8.69
C ALA A 391 23.75 -29.00 -9.08
N CYS A 392 24.71 -28.78 -10.00
CA CYS A 392 25.71 -29.76 -10.36
C CYS A 392 26.97 -29.59 -9.52
N ILE A 393 27.53 -28.37 -9.48
CA ILE A 393 28.77 -28.01 -8.76
C ILE A 393 28.61 -26.56 -8.27
N LEU A 394 28.56 -26.35 -6.96
CA LEU A 394 28.33 -25.05 -6.35
C LEU A 394 29.29 -23.96 -6.84
N SER A 395 30.59 -24.29 -6.95
CA SER A 395 31.61 -23.34 -7.39
C SER A 395 31.41 -22.87 -8.84
N LEU A 396 30.81 -23.68 -9.71
CA LEU A 396 30.51 -23.28 -11.09
C LEU A 396 29.30 -22.35 -11.14
N GLY A 397 28.35 -22.49 -10.20
CA GLY A 397 27.22 -21.61 -10.08
C GLY A 397 27.58 -20.17 -9.71
N MET A 398 28.68 -19.97 -8.99
CA MET A 398 29.19 -18.65 -8.63
C MET A 398 29.65 -17.81 -9.83
N LEU A 399 30.12 -18.44 -10.93
CA LEU A 399 30.59 -17.69 -12.09
C LEU A 399 29.51 -16.83 -12.75
N PRO A 400 28.31 -17.35 -13.09
CA PRO A 400 27.23 -16.51 -13.60
C PRO A 400 26.58 -15.61 -12.53
N ALA A 401 26.83 -15.86 -11.24
CA ALA A 401 26.32 -14.99 -10.17
C ALA A 401 27.04 -13.62 -10.13
N TYR A 402 28.33 -13.53 -10.54
CA TYR A 402 29.03 -12.25 -10.53
C TYR A 402 28.39 -11.13 -11.35
N PRO A 403 28.02 -11.32 -12.63
CA PRO A 403 27.33 -10.28 -13.39
C PRO A 403 25.95 -9.95 -12.79
N VAL A 404 25.25 -10.90 -12.18
CA VAL A 404 23.97 -10.66 -11.50
C VAL A 404 24.17 -9.73 -10.31
N ARG A 405 25.11 -10.05 -9.40
CA ARG A 405 25.43 -9.19 -8.24
C ARG A 405 25.82 -7.78 -8.67
N PHE A 406 26.63 -7.65 -9.71
CA PHE A 406 27.03 -6.34 -10.23
C PHE A 406 25.80 -5.54 -10.69
N ILE A 407 24.88 -6.17 -11.45
CA ILE A 407 23.69 -5.49 -11.96
C ILE A 407 22.72 -5.14 -10.82
N LEU A 408 22.52 -6.01 -9.84
CA LEU A 408 21.64 -5.73 -8.69
C LEU A 408 22.17 -4.55 -7.86
N ARG A 409 23.48 -4.52 -7.59
CA ARG A 409 24.12 -3.38 -6.91
C ARG A 409 24.03 -2.09 -7.74
N LEU A 410 24.16 -2.19 -9.06
CA LEU A 410 23.95 -1.06 -9.95
C LEU A 410 22.51 -0.54 -9.85
N TYR A 411 21.52 -1.41 -9.73
CA TYR A 411 20.11 -1.01 -9.54
C TYR A 411 19.92 -0.24 -8.23
N VAL A 412 20.45 -0.77 -7.12
CA VAL A 412 20.39 -0.09 -5.81
C VAL A 412 21.04 1.28 -5.90
N TRP A 413 22.28 1.36 -6.40
CA TRP A 413 22.99 2.64 -6.56
C TRP A 413 22.23 3.64 -7.44
N MET A 414 21.63 3.19 -8.54
CA MET A 414 20.83 4.06 -9.41
C MET A 414 19.58 4.58 -8.69
N CYS A 415 18.89 3.74 -7.92
CA CYS A 415 17.73 4.13 -7.15
C CYS A 415 18.06 5.16 -6.08
N GLU A 416 19.08 4.90 -5.24
CA GLU A 416 19.56 5.82 -4.21
C GLU A 416 19.97 7.18 -4.83
N HIS A 417 20.66 7.15 -5.96
CA HIS A 417 21.04 8.38 -6.65
C HIS A 417 19.80 9.13 -7.20
N CYS A 418 18.79 8.43 -7.71
CA CYS A 418 17.55 9.09 -8.17
C CYS A 418 16.76 9.68 -7.01
N MET A 419 16.78 9.06 -5.83
CA MET A 419 16.12 9.60 -4.63
C MET A 419 16.76 10.93 -4.17
N SER A 420 18.07 11.09 -4.32
CA SER A 420 18.77 12.35 -3.97
C SER A 420 18.54 13.48 -4.97
N LEU A 421 17.89 13.23 -6.13
CA LEU A 421 17.62 14.25 -7.12
C LEU A 421 16.32 15.01 -6.83
N PRO A 422 16.25 16.32 -7.11
CA PRO A 422 15.04 17.11 -6.91
C PRO A 422 13.90 16.60 -7.81
N GLY A 423 12.69 16.51 -7.25
CA GLY A 423 11.51 16.05 -7.98
C GLY A 423 11.49 14.54 -8.25
N HIS A 424 12.15 13.74 -7.43
CA HIS A 424 12.11 12.27 -7.50
C HIS A 424 10.69 11.71 -7.34
N ALA A 425 9.82 12.38 -6.62
CA ALA A 425 8.42 12.04 -6.45
C ALA A 425 7.50 13.17 -6.94
N TRP A 426 6.59 12.85 -7.86
CA TRP A 426 5.52 13.75 -8.28
C TRP A 426 4.24 13.36 -7.55
N ILE A 427 3.98 14.03 -6.42
CA ILE A 427 2.84 13.79 -5.56
C ILE A 427 1.65 14.60 -6.06
N THR A 428 0.68 13.92 -6.68
CA THR A 428 -0.55 14.53 -7.22
C THR A 428 -1.75 14.28 -6.33
N GLY A 429 -1.65 13.35 -5.42
CA GLY A 429 -2.79 12.84 -4.65
C GLY A 429 -3.66 11.86 -5.44
N CYS A 430 -4.71 11.39 -4.76
CA CYS A 430 -5.67 10.48 -5.38
C CYS A 430 -6.50 11.22 -6.44
N PRO A 431 -6.48 10.77 -7.71
CA PRO A 431 -7.24 11.43 -8.75
C PRO A 431 -8.73 11.19 -8.57
N LYS A 432 -9.53 12.23 -8.81
CA LYS A 432 -10.99 12.10 -8.83
C LYS A 432 -11.44 11.32 -10.07
N VAL A 433 -12.55 10.60 -9.97
CA VAL A 433 -13.08 9.75 -11.05
C VAL A 433 -13.21 10.51 -12.38
N TRP A 434 -13.66 11.76 -12.37
CA TRP A 434 -13.78 12.57 -13.57
C TRP A 434 -12.43 12.85 -14.25
N GLN A 435 -11.33 13.00 -13.48
CA GLN A 435 -9.98 13.18 -14.01
C GLN A 435 -9.51 11.93 -14.75
N VAL A 436 -9.72 10.74 -14.16
CA VAL A 436 -9.39 9.46 -14.78
C VAL A 436 -10.19 9.27 -16.08
N ILE A 437 -11.50 9.54 -16.05
CA ILE A 437 -12.36 9.42 -17.23
C ILE A 437 -11.91 10.40 -18.33
N LEU A 438 -11.64 11.64 -17.98
CA LEU A 438 -11.19 12.66 -18.95
C LEU A 438 -9.83 12.30 -19.54
N PHE A 439 -8.88 11.90 -18.71
CA PHE A 439 -7.56 11.43 -19.16
C PHE A 439 -7.69 10.27 -20.14
N LEU A 440 -8.42 9.21 -19.80
CA LEU A 440 -8.63 8.06 -20.67
C LEU A 440 -9.37 8.46 -21.95
N GLY A 441 -10.35 9.35 -21.86
CA GLY A 441 -11.07 9.89 -23.02
C GLY A 441 -10.16 10.62 -24.02
N ILE A 442 -9.25 11.46 -23.51
CA ILE A 442 -8.25 12.16 -24.34
C ILE A 442 -7.30 11.14 -25.00
N ILE A 443 -6.74 10.19 -24.24
CA ILE A 443 -5.83 9.17 -24.79
C ILE A 443 -6.52 8.33 -25.86
N VAL A 444 -7.74 7.87 -25.64
CA VAL A 444 -8.51 7.12 -26.64
C VAL A 444 -8.77 7.97 -27.88
N ALA A 445 -9.13 9.23 -27.72
CA ALA A 445 -9.33 10.14 -28.85
C ALA A 445 -8.04 10.32 -29.67
N LEU A 446 -6.89 10.50 -28.99
CA LEU A 446 -5.59 10.60 -29.66
C LEU A 446 -5.26 9.32 -30.45
N ILE A 447 -5.52 8.13 -29.91
CA ILE A 447 -5.30 6.87 -30.60
C ILE A 447 -6.21 6.73 -31.82
N LEU A 448 -7.50 7.10 -31.71
CA LEU A 448 -8.47 6.94 -32.79
C LEU A 448 -8.24 7.94 -33.95
N TRP A 449 -7.71 9.12 -33.66
CA TRP A 449 -7.51 10.18 -34.66
C TRP A 449 -6.04 10.45 -34.99
N GLU A 450 -5.11 9.60 -34.54
CA GLU A 450 -3.66 9.77 -34.72
C GLU A 450 -3.25 10.14 -36.18
N GLN A 451 -3.91 9.52 -37.19
CA GLN A 451 -3.61 9.73 -38.59
C GLN A 451 -4.19 11.03 -39.15
N LYS A 452 -5.10 11.68 -38.42
CA LYS A 452 -5.82 12.88 -38.87
C LYS A 452 -5.31 14.18 -38.24
N ILE A 453 -4.55 14.06 -37.15
CA ILE A 453 -4.04 15.21 -36.40
C ILE A 453 -2.54 15.43 -36.66
N PRO A 454 -2.06 16.69 -36.70
CA PRO A 454 -0.63 16.97 -36.77
C PRO A 454 0.14 16.40 -35.58
N LYS A 455 1.38 15.98 -35.80
CA LYS A 455 2.25 15.42 -34.72
C LYS A 455 2.35 16.34 -33.51
N LEU A 456 2.52 17.64 -33.73
CA LEU A 456 2.59 18.62 -32.63
C LEU A 456 1.31 18.58 -31.77
N MET A 457 0.15 18.53 -32.43
CA MET A 457 -1.16 18.49 -31.76
C MET A 457 -1.35 17.18 -30.98
N PHE A 458 -0.82 16.06 -31.49
CA PHE A 458 -0.81 14.79 -30.77
C PHE A 458 -0.05 14.92 -29.44
N TRP A 459 1.16 15.49 -29.46
CA TRP A 459 1.96 15.67 -28.24
C TRP A 459 1.37 16.71 -27.28
N GLN A 460 0.77 17.78 -27.83
CA GLN A 460 0.01 18.73 -27.00
C GLN A 460 -1.19 18.04 -26.32
N GLY A 461 -1.86 17.12 -27.02
CA GLY A 461 -2.94 16.33 -26.43
C GLY A 461 -2.48 15.42 -25.30
N ILE A 462 -1.31 14.78 -25.45
CA ILE A 462 -0.70 13.99 -24.33
C ILE A 462 -0.39 14.91 -23.15
N LEU A 463 0.22 16.06 -23.38
CA LEU A 463 0.51 17.02 -22.31
C LEU A 463 -0.77 17.50 -21.63
N CYS A 464 -1.81 17.82 -22.40
CA CYS A 464 -3.12 18.19 -21.87
C CYS A 464 -3.71 17.07 -20.99
N ALA A 465 -3.61 15.81 -21.44
CA ALA A 465 -4.06 14.66 -20.65
C ALA A 465 -3.32 14.57 -19.29
N LEU A 466 -2.00 14.76 -19.28
CA LEU A 466 -1.21 14.77 -18.05
C LEU A 466 -1.61 15.93 -17.11
N CYS A 467 -1.85 17.11 -17.66
CA CYS A 467 -2.26 18.29 -16.90
C CYS A 467 -3.63 18.11 -16.19
N VAL A 468 -4.48 17.17 -16.66
CA VAL A 468 -5.76 16.88 -16.00
C VAL A 468 -5.56 16.51 -14.53
N PHE A 469 -4.50 15.79 -14.20
CA PHE A 469 -4.21 15.39 -12.81
C PHE A 469 -3.69 16.52 -11.92
N CYS A 470 -3.28 17.65 -12.50
CA CYS A 470 -2.87 18.84 -11.75
C CYS A 470 -4.05 19.75 -11.37
N VAL A 471 -5.25 19.51 -11.94
CA VAL A 471 -6.42 20.38 -11.68
C VAL A 471 -6.93 20.12 -10.27
N ARG A 472 -6.94 21.17 -9.46
CA ARG A 472 -7.54 21.18 -8.10
C ARG A 472 -8.82 22.02 -8.13
N LEU A 473 -9.84 21.55 -7.46
CA LEU A 473 -11.09 22.31 -7.27
C LEU A 473 -11.07 22.93 -5.89
N PRO A 474 -11.36 24.23 -5.76
CA PRO A 474 -11.33 24.92 -4.48
C PRO A 474 -12.39 24.33 -3.52
N TYR A 475 -12.06 24.27 -2.25
CA TYR A 475 -12.91 23.71 -1.18
C TYR A 475 -13.01 24.63 0.06
N GLY A 476 -12.14 25.65 0.19
CA GLY A 476 -12.04 26.53 1.34
C GLY A 476 -11.01 26.04 2.36
N LEU A 477 -11.38 25.93 3.62
CA LEU A 477 -10.54 25.35 4.68
C LEU A 477 -10.95 23.88 4.89
N GLU A 478 -9.98 23.00 4.93
CA GLU A 478 -10.12 21.59 5.30
C GLU A 478 -9.33 21.32 6.58
N ILE A 479 -9.99 20.74 7.58
CA ILE A 479 -9.40 20.23 8.82
C ILE A 479 -9.65 18.74 8.85
N THR A 480 -8.62 17.91 8.92
CA THR A 480 -8.77 16.46 9.04
C THR A 480 -8.03 15.95 10.27
N MET A 481 -8.76 15.39 11.23
CA MET A 481 -8.23 14.59 12.31
C MET A 481 -7.98 13.17 11.77
N VAL A 482 -6.72 12.79 11.65
CA VAL A 482 -6.29 11.50 11.13
C VAL A 482 -6.38 10.46 12.25
N ASP A 483 -6.92 9.29 11.96
CA ASP A 483 -6.93 8.17 12.91
C ASP A 483 -5.53 7.54 12.99
N VAL A 484 -4.75 7.96 13.96
CA VAL A 484 -3.43 7.41 14.26
C VAL A 484 -3.46 6.31 15.34
N GLY A 485 -4.65 5.94 15.82
CA GLY A 485 -4.83 5.12 17.00
C GLY A 485 -4.81 5.99 18.26
N GLN A 486 -4.14 5.53 19.31
CA GLN A 486 -3.97 6.31 20.54
C GLN A 486 -2.86 7.35 20.35
N GLY A 487 -3.25 8.58 20.01
CA GLY A 487 -2.37 9.70 19.71
C GLY A 487 -3.08 10.78 18.89
N ASP A 488 -2.35 11.80 18.47
CA ASP A 488 -2.89 12.92 17.72
C ASP A 488 -2.20 13.11 16.36
N CYS A 489 -3.00 13.47 15.35
CA CYS A 489 -2.52 13.96 14.08
C CYS A 489 -3.63 14.78 13.39
N ILE A 490 -3.43 16.07 13.22
CA ILE A 490 -4.42 16.95 12.61
C ILE A 490 -3.80 17.66 11.41
N TYR A 491 -4.39 17.47 10.26
CA TYR A 491 -4.02 18.16 9.02
C TYR A 491 -4.95 19.34 8.76
N LEU A 492 -4.34 20.49 8.49
CA LEU A 492 -5.02 21.72 8.11
C LEU A 492 -4.58 22.14 6.71
N SER A 493 -5.52 22.45 5.84
CA SER A 493 -5.22 22.90 4.49
C SER A 493 -6.20 23.96 4.01
N GLU A 494 -5.64 25.04 3.52
CA GLU A 494 -6.37 26.15 2.92
C GLU A 494 -6.21 26.10 1.39
N ASP A 495 -7.26 26.50 0.66
CA ASP A 495 -7.21 26.60 -0.81
C ASP A 495 -6.10 27.55 -1.27
N ASP A 496 -5.15 27.06 -2.09
CA ASP A 496 -3.99 27.81 -2.60
C ASP A 496 -3.21 28.56 -1.50
N GLY A 497 -3.36 28.08 -0.26
CA GLY A 497 -2.80 28.68 0.96
C GLY A 497 -1.89 27.71 1.70
N ALA A 498 -1.71 28.02 3.00
CA ALA A 498 -0.84 27.28 3.88
C ALA A 498 -1.38 25.88 4.25
N ARG A 499 -0.47 24.97 4.51
CA ARG A 499 -0.72 23.61 4.97
C ARG A 499 0.04 23.34 6.23
N PHE A 500 -0.67 22.89 7.24
CA PHE A 500 -0.11 22.63 8.55
C PHE A 500 -0.41 21.20 8.99
N LEU A 501 0.49 20.63 9.76
CA LEU A 501 0.27 19.38 10.49
C LEU A 501 0.47 19.67 11.97
N ILE A 502 -0.48 19.30 12.81
CA ILE A 502 -0.40 19.39 14.26
C ILE A 502 -0.31 17.98 14.80
N ASP A 503 0.82 17.68 15.41
CA ASP A 503 1.19 16.35 15.91
C ASP A 503 1.24 15.27 14.83
N GLY A 504 1.72 14.11 15.20
CA GLY A 504 1.83 12.94 14.35
C GLY A 504 2.46 11.79 15.08
N GLY A 505 1.81 11.32 16.14
CA GLY A 505 2.31 10.22 16.95
C GLY A 505 1.23 9.21 17.29
N SER A 506 1.66 8.08 17.85
CA SER A 506 0.78 7.01 18.34
C SER A 506 1.49 6.14 19.38
N SER A 507 0.81 5.82 20.47
CA SER A 507 1.33 4.91 21.49
C SER A 507 0.96 3.44 21.25
N ASP A 508 0.01 3.15 20.35
CA ASP A 508 -0.49 1.79 20.06
C ASP A 508 -0.18 1.30 18.62
N GLN A 509 0.27 2.19 17.73
CA GLN A 509 0.62 1.85 16.35
C GLN A 509 2.13 2.02 16.13
N SER A 510 2.80 0.92 15.75
CA SER A 510 4.16 0.99 15.24
C SER A 510 4.18 1.54 13.81
N ASP A 511 5.25 2.23 13.45
CA ASP A 511 5.47 2.72 12.09
C ASP A 511 4.30 3.63 11.58
N VAL A 512 3.72 4.46 12.49
CA VAL A 512 2.55 5.30 12.20
C VAL A 512 2.81 6.30 11.07
N ALA A 513 4.05 6.77 10.92
CA ALA A 513 4.47 7.61 9.80
C ALA A 513 4.20 6.93 8.46
N ASP A 514 4.72 5.70 8.27
CA ASP A 514 4.72 4.99 6.99
C ASP A 514 3.35 4.44 6.61
N TYR A 515 2.55 4.03 7.60
CA TYR A 515 1.30 3.36 7.32
C TYR A 515 0.07 4.26 7.40
N ARG A 516 0.14 5.42 8.07
CA ARG A 516 -1.00 6.31 8.26
C ARG A 516 -0.74 7.76 7.82
N ILE A 517 0.31 8.43 8.35
CA ILE A 517 0.54 9.87 8.13
C ILE A 517 0.98 10.16 6.69
N LEU A 518 2.08 9.56 6.24
CA LEU A 518 2.62 9.79 4.89
C LEU A 518 1.66 9.34 3.78
N PRO A 519 1.01 8.16 3.86
CA PRO A 519 0.00 7.78 2.88
C PRO A 519 -1.19 8.74 2.82
N PHE A 520 -1.65 9.27 3.98
CA PHE A 520 -2.69 10.28 4.03
C PHE A 520 -2.26 11.58 3.35
N LEU A 521 -1.07 12.10 3.66
CA LEU A 521 -0.55 13.32 3.04
C LEU A 521 -0.36 13.14 1.53
N LYS A 522 0.18 12.00 1.10
CA LYS A 522 0.31 11.67 -0.33
C LYS A 522 -1.05 11.56 -1.01
N TYR A 523 -2.05 10.94 -0.36
CA TYR A 523 -3.43 10.86 -0.86
C TYR A 523 -4.05 12.26 -1.08
N LYS A 524 -3.81 13.19 -0.15
CA LYS A 524 -4.24 14.59 -0.27
C LYS A 524 -3.42 15.38 -1.30
N GLY A 525 -2.33 14.82 -1.82
CA GLY A 525 -1.44 15.46 -2.78
C GLY A 525 -0.59 16.57 -2.16
N VAL A 526 -0.16 16.35 -0.94
CA VAL A 526 0.74 17.25 -0.20
C VAL A 526 2.17 16.92 -0.56
N SER A 527 2.87 17.86 -1.16
CA SER A 527 4.32 17.79 -1.43
C SER A 527 5.13 18.74 -0.55
N HIS A 528 4.43 19.63 0.18
CA HIS A 528 5.02 20.60 1.08
C HIS A 528 4.06 20.93 2.22
N LEU A 529 4.57 20.97 3.44
CA LEU A 529 3.90 21.52 4.62
C LEU A 529 4.63 22.80 5.04
N ASP A 530 3.89 23.89 5.24
CA ASP A 530 4.46 25.17 5.68
C ASP A 530 4.98 25.09 7.11
N ALA A 531 4.28 24.34 7.97
CA ALA A 531 4.75 24.02 9.31
C ALA A 531 4.21 22.69 9.82
N VAL A 532 5.02 22.02 10.63
CA VAL A 532 4.65 20.85 11.43
C VAL A 532 4.81 21.27 12.89
N PHE A 533 3.75 21.13 13.67
CA PHE A 533 3.73 21.41 15.10
C PHE A 533 3.90 20.10 15.86
N VAL A 534 4.67 20.12 16.93
CA VAL A 534 4.67 19.09 17.99
C VAL A 534 4.21 19.81 19.25
N THR A 535 2.99 19.49 19.70
CA THR A 535 2.36 20.21 20.81
C THR A 535 3.11 20.01 22.11
N HIS A 536 3.59 18.81 22.36
CA HIS A 536 4.48 18.45 23.47
C HIS A 536 5.24 17.15 23.12
N PRO A 537 6.36 16.87 23.80
CA PRO A 537 7.29 15.82 23.39
C PRO A 537 6.94 14.42 23.94
N ASP A 538 5.67 14.05 23.94
CA ASP A 538 5.27 12.70 24.31
C ASP A 538 5.08 11.82 23.04
N SER A 539 5.35 10.54 23.19
CA SER A 539 5.47 9.58 22.09
C SER A 539 4.23 9.53 21.19
N ASP A 540 3.04 9.69 21.76
CA ASP A 540 1.76 9.68 21.02
C ASP A 540 1.46 11.01 20.27
N HIS A 541 2.38 11.97 20.33
CA HIS A 541 2.35 13.22 19.55
C HIS A 541 3.52 13.36 18.58
N GLU A 542 4.69 12.77 18.88
CA GLU A 542 5.91 13.06 18.12
C GLU A 542 6.54 11.85 17.39
N ASN A 543 6.30 10.60 17.82
CA ASN A 543 7.08 9.46 17.33
C ASN A 543 6.96 9.22 15.82
N GLY A 544 5.81 9.52 15.22
CA GLY A 544 5.64 9.46 13.76
C GLY A 544 6.39 10.58 13.04
N ILE A 545 6.38 11.81 13.59
CA ILE A 545 7.15 12.92 13.02
C ILE A 545 8.65 12.64 13.15
N ARG A 546 9.10 12.10 14.28
CA ARG A 546 10.49 11.68 14.50
C ARG A 546 10.91 10.59 13.51
N ALA A 547 10.11 9.54 13.35
CA ALA A 547 10.37 8.49 12.35
C ALA A 547 10.42 9.05 10.93
N TRP A 548 9.52 9.96 10.58
CA TRP A 548 9.56 10.66 9.29
C TRP A 548 10.84 11.47 9.11
N LEU A 549 11.29 12.20 10.13
CA LEU A 549 12.54 12.98 10.07
C LEU A 549 13.79 12.10 9.98
N GLN A 550 13.77 10.85 10.48
CA GLN A 550 14.84 9.88 10.31
C GLN A 550 15.00 9.41 8.85
N GLU A 551 13.88 9.31 8.10
CA GLU A 551 13.84 8.92 6.68
C GLU A 551 13.31 10.07 5.80
N TYR A 552 13.69 11.31 6.12
CA TYR A 552 13.09 12.53 5.59
C TYR A 552 13.12 12.63 4.06
N GLU A 553 14.27 12.34 3.45
CA GLU A 553 14.44 12.42 1.99
C GLU A 553 13.52 11.43 1.24
N ASP A 554 13.24 10.28 1.83
CA ASP A 554 12.48 9.21 1.20
C ASP A 554 10.97 9.53 1.09
N SER A 555 10.48 10.44 1.93
CA SER A 555 9.07 10.81 1.93
C SER A 555 8.62 11.55 0.67
N GLY A 556 9.50 12.32 0.05
CA GLY A 556 9.17 13.24 -1.04
C GLY A 556 8.34 14.45 -0.62
N ILE A 557 8.10 14.65 0.69
CA ILE A 557 7.32 15.75 1.25
C ILE A 557 8.28 16.65 2.04
N SER A 558 8.34 17.93 1.70
CA SER A 558 9.17 18.89 2.40
C SER A 558 8.44 19.59 3.55
N ILE A 559 9.18 19.90 4.62
CA ILE A 559 8.70 20.64 5.79
C ILE A 559 9.34 22.02 5.78
N GLY A 560 8.53 23.08 5.77
CA GLY A 560 8.99 24.46 5.79
C GLY A 560 9.62 24.84 7.13
N LYS A 561 9.02 24.42 8.24
CA LYS A 561 9.55 24.57 9.61
C LYS A 561 8.91 23.57 10.57
N LEU A 562 9.69 23.13 11.55
CA LEU A 562 9.20 22.41 12.73
C LEU A 562 8.92 23.44 13.84
N ILE A 563 7.75 23.36 14.47
CA ILE A 563 7.34 24.25 15.55
C ILE A 563 7.25 23.46 16.85
N LEU A 564 7.99 23.88 17.86
CA LEU A 564 8.07 23.28 19.18
C LEU A 564 7.61 24.29 20.24
N PRO A 565 7.12 23.85 21.42
CA PRO A 565 6.75 24.77 22.49
C PRO A 565 7.98 25.48 23.05
N ASP A 566 7.90 26.81 23.30
CA ASP A 566 8.97 27.61 23.94
C ASP A 566 8.96 27.39 25.45
N ILE A 567 9.64 26.34 25.90
CA ILE A 567 9.74 25.92 27.30
C ILE A 567 11.17 26.16 27.82
N ALA A 568 11.31 26.24 29.14
CA ALA A 568 12.61 26.41 29.78
C ALA A 568 13.55 25.23 29.41
N GLU A 569 14.85 25.53 29.29
CA GLU A 569 15.84 24.55 28.82
C GLU A 569 15.95 23.33 29.73
N GLU A 570 15.70 23.50 31.04
CA GLU A 570 15.67 22.42 32.03
C GLU A 570 14.49 21.47 31.83
N CYS A 571 13.41 21.91 31.16
CA CYS A 571 12.22 21.14 30.87
C CYS A 571 12.32 20.39 29.54
N ARG A 572 13.33 20.66 28.70
CA ARG A 572 13.56 19.97 27.42
C ARG A 572 14.12 18.58 27.67
N ASN A 573 13.30 17.58 27.56
CA ASN A 573 13.65 16.17 27.71
C ASN A 573 14.48 15.62 26.52
N GLU A 574 14.82 14.34 26.53
CA GLU A 574 15.63 13.69 25.51
C GLU A 574 14.88 13.65 24.15
N GLU A 575 13.61 13.32 24.15
CA GLU A 575 12.75 13.25 22.98
C GLU A 575 12.63 14.63 22.29
N TYR A 576 12.48 15.70 23.08
CA TYR A 576 12.47 17.08 22.56
C TYR A 576 13.78 17.44 21.82
N ARG A 577 14.93 17.10 22.41
CA ARG A 577 16.24 17.37 21.82
C ARG A 577 16.53 16.50 20.61
N GLU A 578 16.04 15.25 20.62
CA GLU A 578 16.20 14.34 19.48
C GLU A 578 15.46 14.86 18.25
N ILE A 579 14.17 15.21 18.38
CA ILE A 579 13.37 15.70 17.26
C ILE A 579 13.91 17.04 16.73
N GLU A 580 14.35 17.93 17.63
CA GLU A 580 15.03 19.17 17.28
C GLU A 580 16.31 18.90 16.46
N GLY A 581 17.15 17.98 16.95
CA GLY A 581 18.39 17.59 16.30
C GLY A 581 18.17 16.96 14.91
N LEU A 582 17.17 16.09 14.76
CA LEU A 582 16.79 15.49 13.49
C LEU A 582 16.30 16.54 12.48
N ALA A 583 15.48 17.50 12.92
CA ALA A 583 15.02 18.57 12.05
C ALA A 583 16.19 19.42 11.54
N ILE A 584 17.10 19.83 12.42
CA ILE A 584 18.29 20.60 12.06
C ILE A 584 19.20 19.80 11.10
N ALA A 585 19.40 18.50 11.36
CA ALA A 585 20.23 17.64 10.51
C ALA A 585 19.67 17.53 9.08
N ASN A 586 18.35 17.57 8.92
CA ASN A 586 17.67 17.55 7.63
C ASN A 586 17.48 18.96 7.01
N GLY A 587 18.03 20.01 7.64
CA GLY A 587 17.90 21.39 7.15
C GLY A 587 16.50 21.98 7.32
N VAL A 588 15.66 21.39 8.18
CA VAL A 588 14.34 21.90 8.54
C VAL A 588 14.51 22.96 9.64
N PRO A 589 14.11 24.22 9.41
CA PRO A 589 14.19 25.25 10.44
C PRO A 589 13.30 24.92 11.64
N VAL A 590 13.83 25.08 12.84
CA VAL A 590 13.08 24.92 14.09
C VAL A 590 12.66 26.29 14.62
N HIS A 591 11.40 26.43 14.99
CA HIS A 591 10.83 27.63 15.60
C HIS A 591 10.18 27.26 16.93
N TYR A 592 10.46 28.04 17.97
CA TYR A 592 9.86 27.89 19.30
C TYR A 592 8.71 28.87 19.42
N ILE A 593 7.51 28.38 19.71
CA ILE A 593 6.31 29.21 19.75
C ILE A 593 5.85 29.46 21.18
N SER A 594 5.40 30.66 21.46
CA SER A 594 4.84 31.08 22.75
C SER A 594 3.50 31.82 22.58
N ALA A 595 2.77 31.94 23.68
CA ALA A 595 1.47 32.60 23.74
C ALA A 595 1.52 34.03 23.17
N GLY A 596 0.54 34.34 22.33
CA GLY A 596 0.41 35.63 21.63
C GLY A 596 1.04 35.63 20.22
N GLU A 597 1.87 34.65 19.86
CA GLU A 597 2.41 34.55 18.52
C GLU A 597 1.34 34.10 17.51
N LYS A 598 1.47 34.57 16.27
CA LYS A 598 0.51 34.30 15.20
C LYS A 598 1.20 33.77 13.95
N LEU A 599 0.65 32.70 13.40
CA LEU A 599 1.01 32.22 12.09
C LEU A 599 -0.12 32.53 11.11
N HIS A 600 0.25 33.06 9.97
CA HIS A 600 -0.69 33.46 8.92
C HIS A 600 -0.58 32.50 7.74
N GLY A 601 -1.70 31.91 7.34
CA GLY A 601 -1.93 31.41 6.01
C GLY A 601 -2.37 32.56 5.08
N LYS A 602 -3.17 32.26 4.07
CA LYS A 602 -3.76 33.25 3.18
C LYS A 602 -4.98 33.92 3.84
N GLU A 603 -5.92 33.11 4.33
CA GLU A 603 -7.11 33.52 5.05
C GLU A 603 -7.17 32.94 6.47
N VAL A 604 -6.44 31.82 6.72
CA VAL A 604 -6.31 31.18 8.03
C VAL A 604 -5.32 31.96 8.89
N MET A 605 -5.67 32.18 10.14
CA MET A 605 -4.77 32.67 11.18
C MET A 605 -4.77 31.70 12.35
N LEU A 606 -3.60 31.24 12.75
CA LEU A 606 -3.37 30.43 13.96
C LEU A 606 -2.76 31.34 15.03
N THR A 607 -3.39 31.47 16.18
CA THR A 607 -2.88 32.20 17.34
C THR A 607 -2.51 31.19 18.42
N CYS A 608 -1.27 31.23 18.90
CA CYS A 608 -0.84 30.42 20.02
C CYS A 608 -1.36 31.04 21.33
N LEU A 609 -2.02 30.19 22.15
CA LEU A 609 -2.54 30.58 23.47
C LEU A 609 -1.68 30.01 24.62
N ASN A 610 -0.94 28.92 24.37
CA ASN A 610 -0.05 28.26 25.33
C ASN A 610 1.11 27.61 24.55
N PRO A 611 2.33 27.48 25.12
CA PRO A 611 2.77 27.95 26.45
C PRO A 611 3.17 29.43 26.50
N GLU A 612 3.29 30.02 27.71
CA GLU A 612 3.98 31.27 27.90
C GLU A 612 5.48 31.08 27.71
N GLN A 613 6.17 32.10 27.22
CA GLN A 613 7.61 32.07 26.94
C GLN A 613 8.45 31.59 28.14
N GLY A 614 9.25 30.53 27.93
CA GLY A 614 10.15 30.00 28.94
C GLY A 614 9.44 29.45 30.17
N CYS A 615 8.19 29.01 30.04
CA CYS A 615 7.42 28.49 31.18
C CYS A 615 8.05 27.21 31.76
N GLN A 616 7.74 26.96 33.02
CA GLN A 616 8.12 25.77 33.75
C GLN A 616 6.86 25.21 34.44
N PHE A 617 6.46 24.02 34.05
CA PHE A 617 5.39 23.27 34.69
C PHE A 617 5.95 21.93 35.21
N GLU A 618 5.32 21.36 36.23
CA GLU A 618 5.69 20.04 36.72
C GLU A 618 5.16 18.95 35.77
N ASP A 619 4.00 19.21 35.17
CA ASP A 619 3.34 18.31 34.22
C ASP A 619 3.68 18.68 32.78
N LYS A 620 4.11 17.69 31.99
CA LYS A 620 4.42 17.85 30.57
C LYS A 620 3.22 18.28 29.73
N ASN A 621 2.03 17.77 30.05
CA ASN A 621 0.80 18.06 29.32
C ASN A 621 0.43 19.55 29.41
N ALA A 622 0.81 20.21 30.53
CA ALA A 622 0.61 21.64 30.71
C ALA A 622 1.40 22.51 29.70
N TYR A 623 2.44 21.96 29.04
CA TYR A 623 3.20 22.67 27.98
C TYR A 623 2.55 22.59 26.62
N SER A 624 1.51 21.80 26.44
CA SER A 624 0.89 21.57 25.12
C SER A 624 0.66 22.89 24.40
N ILE A 625 1.11 22.98 23.14
CA ILE A 625 0.81 24.11 22.27
C ILE A 625 -0.70 24.14 22.05
N VAL A 626 -1.34 25.25 22.43
CA VAL A 626 -2.76 25.49 22.18
C VAL A 626 -2.89 26.50 21.06
N LEU A 627 -3.58 26.10 19.99
CA LEU A 627 -3.76 26.92 18.79
C LEU A 627 -5.23 27.30 18.62
N TYR A 628 -5.50 28.60 18.55
CA TYR A 628 -6.80 29.16 18.17
C TYR A 628 -6.78 29.54 16.69
N LEU A 629 -7.59 28.86 15.89
CA LEU A 629 -7.72 29.06 14.45
C LEU A 629 -8.90 30.01 14.17
N THR A 630 -8.66 30.99 13.29
CA THR A 630 -9.72 31.82 12.71
C THR A 630 -9.68 31.75 11.18
N TYR A 631 -10.85 31.56 10.56
CA TYR A 631 -11.05 31.55 9.11
C TYR A 631 -12.43 32.17 8.78
N GLY A 632 -12.43 33.45 8.43
CA GLY A 632 -13.68 34.22 8.36
C GLY A 632 -14.43 34.19 9.70
N ASP A 633 -15.67 33.73 9.69
CA ASP A 633 -16.49 33.56 10.90
C ASP A 633 -16.28 32.19 11.58
N PHE A 634 -15.51 31.27 10.97
CA PHE A 634 -15.23 29.97 11.54
C PHE A 634 -14.07 30.03 12.52
N THR A 635 -14.25 29.37 13.67
CA THR A 635 -13.23 29.30 14.72
C THR A 635 -13.05 27.87 15.21
N ALA A 636 -11.80 27.50 15.50
CA ALA A 636 -11.46 26.18 16.05
C ALA A 636 -10.36 26.31 17.11
N LEU A 637 -10.40 25.41 18.10
CA LEU A 637 -9.40 25.34 19.16
C LEU A 637 -8.75 23.93 19.18
N PHE A 638 -7.43 23.90 19.06
CA PHE A 638 -6.62 22.70 19.15
C PHE A 638 -5.81 22.74 20.43
N THR A 639 -6.01 21.79 21.31
CA THR A 639 -5.56 21.86 22.71
C THR A 639 -4.38 20.93 23.04
N GLY A 640 -3.93 20.06 22.08
CA GLY A 640 -3.01 18.98 22.42
C GLY A 640 -3.52 18.18 23.63
N ASP A 641 -2.68 17.89 24.58
CA ASP A 641 -3.02 17.17 25.81
C ASP A 641 -3.11 18.09 27.04
N LEU A 642 -3.52 19.32 26.81
CA LEU A 642 -3.62 20.36 27.82
C LEU A 642 -4.39 19.89 29.07
N GLU A 643 -3.78 19.96 30.22
CA GLU A 643 -4.36 19.63 31.53
C GLU A 643 -3.94 20.63 32.63
N GLY A 644 -4.65 20.62 33.73
CA GLY A 644 -4.27 21.19 35.00
C GLY A 644 -3.95 22.71 34.96
N GLU A 645 -2.69 23.09 35.21
CA GLU A 645 -2.27 24.51 35.27
C GLU A 645 -2.32 25.15 33.90
N GLY A 646 -1.96 24.41 32.83
CA GLY A 646 -2.02 24.90 31.46
C GLY A 646 -3.43 25.28 31.05
N GLU A 647 -4.44 24.45 31.37
CA GLU A 647 -5.85 24.71 31.08
C GLU A 647 -6.33 26.00 31.77
N ARG A 648 -5.98 26.19 33.05
CA ARG A 648 -6.34 27.42 33.80
C ARG A 648 -5.74 28.68 33.20
N LYS A 649 -4.52 28.61 32.62
CA LYS A 649 -3.89 29.77 31.97
C LYS A 649 -4.59 30.08 30.64
N VAL A 650 -4.94 29.08 29.86
CA VAL A 650 -5.64 29.24 28.59
C VAL A 650 -7.02 29.83 28.81
N LEU A 651 -7.75 29.39 29.84
CA LEU A 651 -9.05 29.96 30.24
C LEU A 651 -9.06 31.48 30.36
N ASN A 652 -7.99 32.04 30.92
CA ASN A 652 -7.87 33.51 31.08
C ASN A 652 -7.62 34.28 29.78
N GLN A 653 -7.28 33.54 28.69
CA GLN A 653 -6.96 34.13 27.39
C GLN A 653 -8.09 33.94 26.37
N ILE A 654 -9.02 33.01 26.61
CA ILE A 654 -10.18 32.78 25.74
C ILE A 654 -11.14 33.96 25.90
N GLN A 655 -11.39 34.65 24.80
CA GLN A 655 -12.30 35.81 24.74
C GLN A 655 -13.57 35.50 23.98
N ASP A 656 -13.52 34.57 23.01
CA ASP A 656 -14.62 34.24 22.12
C ASP A 656 -14.87 32.74 22.12
N SER A 657 -16.14 32.33 21.89
CA SER A 657 -16.52 30.93 21.69
C SER A 657 -15.87 30.35 20.44
N CYS A 658 -15.66 29.04 20.38
CA CYS A 658 -15.21 28.36 19.17
C CYS A 658 -16.24 27.39 18.63
N MET A 659 -16.31 27.24 17.31
CA MET A 659 -17.25 26.29 16.66
C MET A 659 -16.76 24.85 16.76
N LEU A 660 -15.46 24.62 16.72
CA LEU A 660 -14.81 23.33 16.72
C LEU A 660 -13.77 23.24 17.85
N LEU A 661 -13.85 22.21 18.66
CA LEU A 661 -12.89 21.89 19.70
C LEU A 661 -12.22 20.53 19.40
N LYS A 662 -10.89 20.48 19.31
CA LYS A 662 -10.17 19.23 19.57
C LYS A 662 -10.10 19.04 21.06
N VAL A 663 -10.72 17.98 21.56
CA VAL A 663 -10.78 17.66 22.99
C VAL A 663 -9.39 17.29 23.50
N ALA A 664 -8.98 17.83 24.62
CA ALA A 664 -7.66 17.62 25.17
C ALA A 664 -7.44 16.18 25.66
N HIS A 665 -6.19 15.71 25.57
CA HIS A 665 -5.68 14.46 26.12
C HIS A 665 -6.57 13.26 25.79
N HIS A 666 -6.91 13.10 24.51
CA HIS A 666 -7.68 11.99 23.94
C HIS A 666 -9.01 11.71 24.63
N GLY A 667 -9.54 12.68 25.36
CA GLY A 667 -10.75 12.52 26.15
C GLY A 667 -10.51 12.03 27.59
N SER A 668 -9.40 12.43 28.20
CA SER A 668 -9.11 12.21 29.61
C SER A 668 -10.13 12.91 30.50
N ARG A 669 -10.56 12.26 31.61
CA ARG A 669 -11.44 12.87 32.61
C ARG A 669 -10.82 14.10 33.31
N ASN A 670 -9.48 14.20 33.28
CA ASN A 670 -8.73 15.26 33.94
C ASN A 670 -8.55 16.51 33.07
N SER A 671 -8.94 16.45 31.81
CA SER A 671 -8.88 17.54 30.85
C SER A 671 -10.26 18.11 30.53
N THR A 672 -10.29 19.25 29.88
CA THR A 672 -11.53 19.86 29.35
C THR A 672 -12.59 19.99 30.43
N SER A 673 -12.30 20.80 31.48
CA SER A 673 -13.19 21.02 32.62
C SER A 673 -14.52 21.67 32.23
N GLU A 674 -15.50 21.66 33.15
CA GLU A 674 -16.79 22.36 32.93
C GLU A 674 -16.57 23.85 32.70
N GLU A 675 -15.69 24.49 33.48
CA GLU A 675 -15.36 25.90 33.33
C GLU A 675 -14.72 26.16 31.95
N PHE A 676 -13.91 25.22 31.44
CA PHE A 676 -13.34 25.34 30.10
C PHE A 676 -14.43 25.25 29.03
N LEU A 677 -15.36 24.33 29.13
CA LEU A 677 -16.47 24.18 28.19
C LEU A 677 -17.43 25.36 28.24
N GLU A 678 -17.69 25.92 29.43
CA GLU A 678 -18.50 27.14 29.58
C GLU A 678 -17.87 28.36 28.89
N ALA A 679 -16.54 28.48 28.91
CA ALA A 679 -15.80 29.56 28.25
C ALA A 679 -15.71 29.35 26.73
N VAL A 680 -15.44 28.14 26.26
CA VAL A 680 -15.20 27.81 24.83
C VAL A 680 -16.50 27.64 24.05
N GLN A 681 -17.55 27.09 24.67
CA GLN A 681 -18.88 26.83 24.09
C GLN A 681 -18.83 26.16 22.70
N PRO A 682 -18.17 25.02 22.54
CA PRO A 682 -17.98 24.40 21.24
C PRO A 682 -19.27 23.77 20.71
N GLY A 683 -19.52 23.95 19.41
CA GLY A 683 -20.64 23.26 18.74
C GLY A 683 -20.27 21.83 18.33
N ILE A 684 -18.98 21.57 18.03
CA ILE A 684 -18.45 20.29 17.58
C ILE A 684 -17.23 19.97 18.42
N ALA A 685 -17.19 18.76 18.97
CA ALA A 685 -16.05 18.22 19.73
C ALA A 685 -15.42 17.03 18.97
N LEU A 686 -14.15 17.12 18.64
CA LEU A 686 -13.39 16.05 18.01
C LEU A 686 -12.51 15.34 19.04
N ILE A 687 -12.58 14.02 19.11
CA ILE A 687 -11.80 13.18 20.00
C ILE A 687 -10.93 12.24 19.17
N SER A 688 -9.61 12.32 19.34
CA SER A 688 -8.66 11.36 18.80
C SER A 688 -8.30 10.36 19.88
N ALA A 689 -8.57 9.08 19.66
CA ALA A 689 -8.26 8.01 20.62
C ALA A 689 -8.08 6.67 19.89
N GLY A 690 -7.43 5.70 20.51
CA GLY A 690 -7.32 4.35 19.99
C GLY A 690 -8.56 3.51 20.29
N LYS A 691 -8.92 2.62 19.36
CA LYS A 691 -9.99 1.63 19.62
C LYS A 691 -9.48 0.62 20.66
N ASP A 692 -10.26 0.37 21.71
CA ASP A 692 -9.91 -0.57 22.79
C ASP A 692 -8.56 -0.23 23.48
N ASN A 693 -8.25 1.06 23.62
CA ASN A 693 -7.01 1.53 24.24
C ASN A 693 -6.93 1.18 25.74
N SER A 694 -5.71 1.04 26.25
CA SER A 694 -5.47 0.64 27.64
C SER A 694 -5.78 1.73 28.68
N TYR A 695 -5.94 2.98 28.23
CA TYR A 695 -6.22 4.13 29.09
C TYR A 695 -7.72 4.30 29.39
N GLY A 696 -8.57 3.66 28.58
CA GLY A 696 -10.02 3.80 28.66
C GLY A 696 -10.54 5.12 28.08
N HIS A 697 -9.75 5.79 27.22
CA HIS A 697 -10.13 7.03 26.56
C HIS A 697 -11.06 6.76 25.35
N PRO A 698 -12.04 7.64 25.10
CA PRO A 698 -12.50 8.75 25.98
C PRO A 698 -13.22 8.24 27.24
N HIS A 699 -13.01 8.89 28.38
CA HIS A 699 -13.70 8.56 29.62
C HIS A 699 -15.17 8.98 29.59
N GLU A 700 -16.04 8.20 30.24
CA GLU A 700 -17.48 8.43 30.27
C GLU A 700 -17.82 9.79 30.90
N GLU A 701 -17.12 10.16 31.97
CA GLU A 701 -17.32 11.44 32.67
C GLU A 701 -17.03 12.65 31.78
N LEU A 702 -16.13 12.52 30.80
CA LEU A 702 -15.88 13.58 29.83
C LEU A 702 -16.96 13.62 28.76
N LEU A 703 -17.41 12.46 28.28
CA LEU A 703 -18.49 12.41 27.30
C LEU A 703 -19.76 13.03 27.84
N GLU A 704 -20.13 12.73 29.11
CA GLU A 704 -21.26 13.35 29.80
C GLU A 704 -21.10 14.89 29.86
N ARG A 705 -19.92 15.43 30.22
CA ARG A 705 -19.66 16.88 30.22
C ARG A 705 -19.84 17.53 28.85
N LEU A 706 -19.39 16.87 27.79
CA LEU A 706 -19.53 17.36 26.42
C LEU A 706 -21.01 17.33 25.95
N GLU A 707 -21.76 16.28 26.33
CA GLU A 707 -23.20 16.19 26.06
C GLU A 707 -23.98 17.27 26.80
N ASP A 708 -23.70 17.49 28.09
CA ASP A 708 -24.30 18.55 28.91
C ASP A 708 -23.99 19.94 28.35
N ALA A 709 -22.83 20.15 27.77
CA ALA A 709 -22.46 21.38 27.06
C ALA A 709 -23.15 21.52 25.68
N GLY A 710 -23.89 20.50 25.21
CA GLY A 710 -24.61 20.50 23.93
C GLY A 710 -23.70 20.29 22.70
N CYS A 711 -22.55 19.72 22.84
CA CYS A 711 -21.62 19.47 21.74
C CYS A 711 -22.05 18.28 20.88
N SER A 712 -21.81 18.38 19.57
CA SER A 712 -21.80 17.21 18.68
C SER A 712 -20.45 16.51 18.76
N ILE A 713 -20.42 15.29 19.33
CA ILE A 713 -19.20 14.54 19.58
C ILE A 713 -18.89 13.62 18.40
N LEU A 714 -17.65 13.67 17.89
CA LEU A 714 -17.13 12.73 16.90
C LEU A 714 -15.78 12.20 17.36
N SER A 715 -15.58 10.87 17.28
CA SER A 715 -14.36 10.21 17.73
C SER A 715 -13.73 9.35 16.63
N THR A 716 -12.39 9.27 16.57
CA THR A 716 -11.68 8.46 15.58
C THR A 716 -11.94 6.95 15.70
N PRO A 717 -12.16 6.35 16.87
CA PRO A 717 -12.56 4.94 16.98
C PRO A 717 -13.84 4.62 16.22
N GLU A 718 -14.81 5.51 16.23
CA GLU A 718 -16.12 5.32 15.62
C GLU A 718 -16.12 5.68 14.13
N TYR A 719 -15.57 6.85 13.77
CA TYR A 719 -15.67 7.43 12.44
C TYR A 719 -14.42 7.26 11.56
N GLY A 720 -13.30 6.72 12.10
CA GLY A 720 -12.00 6.78 11.43
C GLY A 720 -11.51 8.24 11.34
N ALA A 721 -10.79 8.59 10.29
CA ALA A 721 -10.44 9.99 10.04
C ALA A 721 -11.68 10.86 9.93
N ILE A 722 -11.68 12.02 10.61
CA ILE A 722 -12.79 12.95 10.62
C ILE A 722 -12.40 14.22 9.89
N THR A 723 -13.14 14.57 8.84
CA THR A 723 -12.89 15.76 8.02
C THR A 723 -13.96 16.81 8.22
N VAL A 724 -13.53 18.05 8.47
CA VAL A 724 -14.35 19.25 8.53
C VAL A 724 -13.98 20.15 7.34
N GLU A 725 -14.91 20.34 6.42
CA GLU A 725 -14.77 21.24 5.28
C GLU A 725 -15.51 22.54 5.58
N VAL A 726 -14.79 23.67 5.54
CA VAL A 726 -15.34 25.00 5.79
C VAL A 726 -15.32 25.79 4.48
N GLY A 727 -16.48 25.85 3.84
CA GLY A 727 -16.70 26.64 2.64
C GLY A 727 -17.97 27.49 2.81
N ARG A 728 -18.86 27.51 1.80
CA ARG A 728 -20.18 28.18 1.95
C ARG A 728 -21.05 27.56 3.05
N LYS A 729 -20.78 26.32 3.41
CA LYS A 729 -21.40 25.57 4.50
C LYS A 729 -20.30 24.76 5.17
N ILE A 730 -20.44 24.55 6.46
CA ILE A 730 -19.59 23.60 7.20
C ILE A 730 -20.14 22.20 6.95
N ARG A 731 -19.26 21.26 6.57
CA ARG A 731 -19.58 19.85 6.42
C ARG A 731 -18.64 19.05 7.30
N VAL A 732 -19.17 18.10 8.03
CA VAL A 732 -18.40 17.20 8.88
C VAL A 732 -18.75 15.77 8.48
N TYR A 733 -17.74 14.94 8.25
CA TYR A 733 -17.93 13.54 7.90
C TYR A 733 -16.75 12.70 8.36
N GLY A 734 -17.04 11.43 8.70
CA GLY A 734 -16.04 10.43 9.00
C GLY A 734 -15.65 9.62 7.74
N TYR A 735 -14.52 8.97 7.79
CA TYR A 735 -14.05 8.10 6.70
C TYR A 735 -14.85 6.79 6.62
N LYS A 736 -15.28 6.28 7.77
CA LYS A 736 -16.07 5.03 7.89
C LYS A 736 -17.57 5.20 7.60
N ASN A 737 -18.05 6.44 7.41
CA ASN A 737 -19.46 6.74 7.18
C ASN A 737 -19.67 7.50 5.88
#